data_5c4d432300b093fdf92fb469ad1fef06
#
_entry.id   5c4d432300b093fdf92fb469ad1fef06
#
_cell.length_a   1.000
_cell.length_b   1.000
_cell.length_c   1.000
_cell.angle_alpha   90.00
_cell.angle_beta   90.00
_cell.angle_gamma   90.00
#
_symmetry.space_group_name_H-M   'P 1'
#
loop_
_entity.id
_entity.type
_entity.pdbx_description
1 polymer ?
#
loop_
_entity_poly.entity_id
_entity_poly.type
_entity_poly.pdbx_seq_one_letter_code
_entity_poly.pdbx_strand_id
1 'polypeptide(L)'
;MADSKEKLFSDFSPVSTQEWMDKITVDLKGADFEKKLVWRTNEGFKVKPFYRQEDLEGLKTTEGLPGQYPYIRGIKKDDNTWFIRQDITVNDAAEANAKALDILNKGVDSLGFHIKAKELNAEYLDTLLKDICCECVELNFSTCQRHTLQLAQLLVAYFQKKGYAPEKLKGSLNFDPISKMMQKGKDVSAVIATGKELVETLAAYPHFRCIAVNSVQLNNAGAYIYQELGYALAWGNEYLNQLVEAGVPAALAAKKIKFNFGISSNYFMEIAKFRAARMLWADIVKQYAPKCPRTDCKNTGADGTCYCACKMVAHGETSNFNLTLFDAHVNLLRTQTEAMSAAIAGVNSITVSPFDKAYETPDDFSERIARNQQLLLKEESHLNRIVDPAAGSYYIENLTVAIAKQAWDLFLSVEEAGGMLQAVKAGSIQEAVNQSNKARHEAVSKRKEILLGTNQYPNFNELAGDKRPLDGCKKCGCGGEAHEEEGTLAKLETARAASEFEALRLETENSGKRPKAFMLTIGNLAMRQARAQFSCNFLACAGYQVIDNLGFASVEEGIEAAMKAQADIVVICSSDDEYAEYAIPAFKALNGHAMFIVAGAPACMEELKAAGIENFIHVRCNVLETLREYNSKLLS
;
A
#
# COMPACT_ATOMS: atom_id res chain seq x y z
N MET A 1 -52.75 14.19 18.69
CA MET A 1 -51.86 14.83 19.67
C MET A 1 -50.44 14.55 19.18
N ALA A 2 -49.75 15.55 18.69
CA ALA A 2 -48.38 15.41 18.27
C ALA A 2 -47.51 15.43 19.52
N ASP A 3 -46.94 14.32 19.87
CA ASP A 3 -45.91 14.24 20.92
C ASP A 3 -44.78 15.22 20.54
N SER A 4 -44.58 16.20 21.42
CA SER A 4 -43.39 17.03 21.35
C SER A 4 -42.19 16.11 21.41
N LYS A 5 -41.47 15.94 20.31
CA LYS A 5 -40.20 15.21 20.31
C LYS A 5 -39.26 15.96 21.24
N GLU A 6 -39.16 15.51 22.48
CA GLU A 6 -38.09 15.93 23.38
C GLU A 6 -36.76 15.72 22.67
N LYS A 7 -35.94 16.77 22.57
CA LYS A 7 -34.64 16.66 21.96
C LYS A 7 -33.75 15.77 22.86
N LEU A 8 -33.22 14.71 22.33
CA LEU A 8 -32.22 13.92 23.02
C LEU A 8 -31.08 14.84 23.53
N PHE A 9 -30.62 14.60 24.74
CA PHE A 9 -29.57 15.39 25.39
C PHE A 9 -29.94 16.86 25.70
N SER A 10 -31.20 17.19 25.84
CA SER A 10 -31.67 18.56 26.24
C SER A 10 -31.09 19.04 27.56
N ASP A 11 -30.68 18.08 28.45
CA ASP A 11 -30.09 18.37 29.76
C ASP A 11 -28.60 18.77 29.69
N PHE A 12 -27.99 18.66 28.51
CA PHE A 12 -26.59 19.01 28.27
C PHE A 12 -26.49 20.27 27.43
N SER A 13 -25.84 21.29 27.94
CA SER A 13 -25.56 22.50 27.19
C SER A 13 -24.62 22.20 26.02
N PRO A 14 -24.92 22.73 24.79
CA PRO A 14 -23.98 22.63 23.68
C PRO A 14 -22.64 23.27 24.03
N VAL A 15 -21.54 22.57 23.81
CA VAL A 15 -20.18 23.07 23.98
C VAL A 15 -19.67 23.60 22.64
N SER A 16 -19.25 24.87 22.61
CA SER A 16 -18.64 25.48 21.42
C SER A 16 -17.25 24.93 21.15
N THR A 17 -16.75 25.09 19.92
CA THR A 17 -15.38 24.71 19.57
C THR A 17 -14.37 25.55 20.35
N GLN A 18 -14.68 26.81 20.63
CA GLN A 18 -13.79 27.65 21.45
C GLN A 18 -13.67 27.12 22.87
N GLU A 19 -14.78 26.79 23.54
CA GLU A 19 -14.74 26.19 24.88
C GLU A 19 -13.98 24.86 24.91
N TRP A 20 -14.12 24.05 23.86
CA TRP A 20 -13.34 22.81 23.73
C TRP A 20 -11.84 23.12 23.59
N MET A 21 -11.45 24.06 22.72
CA MET A 21 -10.05 24.47 22.55
C MET A 21 -9.45 25.08 23.80
N ASP A 22 -10.23 25.89 24.55
CA ASP A 22 -9.79 26.45 25.82
C ASP A 22 -9.50 25.35 26.86
N LYS A 23 -10.37 24.33 26.91
CA LYS A 23 -10.16 23.16 27.78
C LYS A 23 -8.89 22.39 27.39
N ILE A 24 -8.70 22.12 26.07
CA ILE A 24 -7.49 21.47 25.56
C ILE A 24 -6.24 22.26 25.94
N THR A 25 -6.26 23.58 25.82
CA THR A 25 -5.12 24.44 26.17
C THR A 25 -4.75 24.32 27.67
N VAL A 26 -5.76 24.27 28.53
CA VAL A 26 -5.55 24.03 29.96
C VAL A 26 -4.94 22.64 30.20
N ASP A 27 -5.49 21.59 29.57
CA ASP A 27 -5.03 20.21 29.77
C ASP A 27 -3.61 19.99 29.21
N LEU A 28 -3.24 20.71 28.15
CA LEU A 28 -1.87 20.71 27.61
C LEU A 28 -0.87 21.49 28.46
N LYS A 29 -1.33 22.15 29.55
CA LYS A 29 -0.47 22.95 30.46
C LYS A 29 0.38 23.99 29.72
N GLY A 30 -0.22 24.65 28.72
CA GLY A 30 0.43 25.66 27.89
C GLY A 30 1.32 25.11 26.74
N ALA A 31 1.37 23.81 26.53
CA ALA A 31 2.04 23.26 25.36
C ALA A 31 1.24 23.58 24.06
N ASP A 32 1.97 23.83 22.99
CA ASP A 32 1.40 24.19 21.68
C ASP A 32 0.56 23.04 21.10
N PHE A 33 -0.71 23.33 20.77
CA PHE A 33 -1.68 22.38 20.22
C PHE A 33 -1.20 21.77 18.89
N GLU A 34 -0.72 22.62 17.98
CA GLU A 34 -0.24 22.19 16.67
C GLU A 34 0.94 21.21 16.74
N LYS A 35 1.85 21.43 17.70
CA LYS A 35 3.02 20.57 17.86
C LYS A 35 2.70 19.26 18.56
N LYS A 36 1.70 19.23 19.43
CA LYS A 36 1.40 18.09 20.30
C LYS A 36 0.33 17.16 19.72
N LEU A 37 -0.71 17.71 19.09
CA LEU A 37 -1.90 16.96 18.72
C LEU A 37 -2.18 16.92 17.22
N VAL A 38 -1.64 17.86 16.43
CA VAL A 38 -1.89 17.88 14.98
C VAL A 38 -0.90 16.98 14.27
N TRP A 39 -1.41 16.01 13.55
CA TRP A 39 -0.61 15.10 12.74
C TRP A 39 -0.19 15.78 11.43
N ARG A 40 1.11 15.90 11.21
CA ARG A 40 1.70 16.32 9.95
C ARG A 40 1.90 15.07 9.09
N THR A 41 1.08 14.93 8.08
CA THR A 41 1.10 13.76 7.20
C THR A 41 2.21 13.82 6.17
N ASN A 42 2.61 12.65 5.66
CA ASN A 42 3.50 12.56 4.50
C ASN A 42 2.81 13.02 3.20
N GLU A 43 1.50 13.19 3.23
CA GLU A 43 0.67 13.64 2.10
C GLU A 43 0.71 15.18 1.90
N GLY A 44 1.49 15.92 2.71
CA GLY A 44 1.68 17.36 2.58
C GLY A 44 0.61 18.23 3.24
N PHE A 45 -0.33 17.64 3.98
CA PHE A 45 -1.34 18.37 4.75
C PHE A 45 -1.37 17.96 6.23
N LYS A 46 -2.04 18.75 7.05
CA LYS A 46 -2.21 18.50 8.47
C LYS A 46 -3.56 17.86 8.75
N VAL A 47 -3.59 16.95 9.72
CA VAL A 47 -4.80 16.28 10.21
C VAL A 47 -5.02 16.67 11.66
N LYS A 48 -6.21 17.23 11.96
CA LYS A 48 -6.61 17.59 13.32
C LYS A 48 -6.90 16.34 14.16
N PRO A 49 -6.75 16.40 15.49
CA PRO A 49 -7.08 15.27 16.36
C PRO A 49 -8.59 15.01 16.48
N PHE A 50 -9.44 15.98 16.12
CA PHE A 50 -10.89 15.87 16.07
C PHE A 50 -11.46 16.77 14.97
N TYR A 51 -12.68 16.42 14.50
CA TYR A 51 -13.47 17.16 13.53
C TYR A 51 -14.89 17.29 14.03
N ARG A 52 -15.53 18.43 13.72
CA ARG A 52 -16.90 18.76 14.12
C ARG A 52 -17.76 19.08 12.90
N GLN A 53 -19.04 19.31 13.11
CA GLN A 53 -19.99 19.62 12.02
C GLN A 53 -19.58 20.86 11.21
N GLU A 54 -19.00 21.86 11.84
CA GLU A 54 -18.50 23.07 11.19
C GLU A 54 -17.34 22.80 10.20
N ASP A 55 -16.59 21.71 10.38
CA ASP A 55 -15.57 21.29 9.44
C ASP A 55 -16.14 20.75 8.11
N LEU A 56 -17.46 20.55 8.01
CA LEU A 56 -18.15 20.24 6.75
C LEU A 56 -18.64 21.50 6.01
N GLU A 57 -18.61 22.66 6.62
CA GLU A 57 -19.10 23.89 6.00
C GLU A 57 -18.30 24.21 4.73
N GLY A 58 -19.02 24.41 3.62
CA GLY A 58 -18.42 24.65 2.31
C GLY A 58 -17.94 23.39 1.56
N LEU A 59 -17.99 22.21 2.16
CA LEU A 59 -17.66 20.95 1.48
C LEU A 59 -18.88 20.45 0.68
N LYS A 60 -18.69 20.29 -0.64
CA LYS A 60 -19.74 19.76 -1.55
C LYS A 60 -19.76 18.23 -1.62
N THR A 61 -18.88 17.56 -0.90
CA THR A 61 -18.68 16.11 -0.96
C THR A 61 -19.87 15.31 -0.44
N THR A 62 -20.73 15.93 0.37
CA THR A 62 -21.93 15.32 0.96
C THR A 62 -23.21 15.56 0.16
N GLU A 63 -23.21 16.45 -0.84
CA GLU A 63 -24.42 16.86 -1.57
C GLU A 63 -24.95 15.79 -2.55
N GLY A 64 -24.07 14.91 -3.06
CA GLY A 64 -24.42 13.90 -4.06
C GLY A 64 -24.98 12.60 -3.46
N LEU A 65 -25.70 11.84 -4.29
CA LEU A 65 -26.14 10.48 -3.97
C LEU A 65 -25.20 9.42 -4.61
N PRO A 66 -25.15 8.19 -4.07
CA PRO A 66 -24.43 7.09 -4.70
C PRO A 66 -24.84 6.90 -6.17
N GLY A 67 -23.85 6.67 -7.03
CA GLY A 67 -24.06 6.49 -8.48
C GLY A 67 -24.39 7.75 -9.28
N GLN A 68 -24.37 8.93 -8.66
CA GLN A 68 -24.54 10.22 -9.33
C GLN A 68 -23.17 10.90 -9.59
N TYR A 69 -23.11 11.64 -10.70
CA TYR A 69 -21.96 12.50 -11.00
C TYR A 69 -21.78 13.55 -9.88
N PRO A 70 -20.55 13.83 -9.43
CA PRO A 70 -19.23 13.36 -9.92
C PRO A 70 -18.74 12.04 -9.28
N TYR A 71 -19.59 11.17 -8.82
CA TYR A 71 -19.31 9.82 -8.31
C TYR A 71 -18.44 9.74 -7.05
N ILE A 72 -18.34 10.80 -6.29
CA ILE A 72 -17.59 10.82 -5.02
C ILE A 72 -18.06 9.72 -4.07
N ARG A 73 -19.39 9.50 -4.03
CA ARG A 73 -20.03 8.47 -3.21
C ARG A 73 -20.11 7.09 -3.89
N GLY A 74 -19.32 6.86 -4.95
CA GLY A 74 -19.29 5.59 -5.68
C GLY A 74 -20.10 5.60 -6.97
N ILE A 75 -19.80 4.63 -7.84
CA ILE A 75 -20.48 4.43 -9.13
C ILE A 75 -21.66 3.44 -9.02
N LYS A 76 -21.77 2.73 -7.90
CA LYS A 76 -22.82 1.77 -7.55
C LYS A 76 -23.98 2.50 -6.85
N LYS A 77 -25.20 1.94 -6.91
CA LYS A 77 -26.40 2.55 -6.34
C LYS A 77 -27.09 1.66 -5.30
N ASP A 78 -27.21 0.37 -5.60
CA ASP A 78 -28.09 -0.54 -4.90
C ASP A 78 -27.35 -1.34 -3.82
N ASP A 79 -26.13 -1.74 -4.12
CA ASP A 79 -25.24 -2.48 -3.23
C ASP A 79 -23.78 -2.10 -3.47
N ASN A 80 -22.89 -2.57 -2.59
CA ASN A 80 -21.46 -2.33 -2.67
C ASN A 80 -20.68 -3.59 -3.08
N THR A 81 -21.31 -4.55 -3.76
CA THR A 81 -20.67 -5.78 -4.19
C THR A 81 -19.45 -5.50 -5.07
N TRP A 82 -18.33 -6.15 -4.77
CA TRP A 82 -17.10 -6.15 -5.56
C TRP A 82 -16.79 -7.55 -6.06
N PHE A 83 -16.00 -7.66 -7.12
CA PHE A 83 -15.47 -8.92 -7.62
C PHE A 83 -14.27 -9.37 -6.77
N ILE A 84 -14.32 -10.61 -6.31
CA ILE A 84 -13.20 -11.28 -5.62
C ILE A 84 -12.28 -11.84 -6.70
N ARG A 85 -11.15 -11.13 -6.95
CA ARG A 85 -10.22 -11.50 -8.00
C ARG A 85 -9.06 -12.32 -7.44
N GLN A 86 -8.73 -13.39 -8.17
CA GLN A 86 -7.50 -14.15 -8.00
C GLN A 86 -6.78 -14.28 -9.32
N ASP A 87 -5.46 -14.01 -9.32
CA ASP A 87 -4.63 -14.04 -10.52
C ASP A 87 -3.92 -15.39 -10.64
N ILE A 88 -3.80 -15.89 -11.88
CA ILE A 88 -3.17 -17.15 -12.24
C ILE A 88 -2.07 -16.87 -13.26
N THR A 89 -0.83 -17.28 -12.94
CA THR A 89 0.26 -17.29 -13.92
C THR A 89 0.10 -18.51 -14.80
N VAL A 90 -0.13 -18.30 -16.10
CA VAL A 90 -0.40 -19.37 -17.04
C VAL A 90 0.93 -19.90 -17.58
N ASN A 91 1.40 -21.00 -17.02
CA ASN A 91 2.53 -21.77 -17.54
C ASN A 91 2.07 -22.82 -18.56
N ASP A 92 0.95 -23.47 -18.28
CA ASP A 92 0.21 -24.39 -19.14
C ASP A 92 -1.28 -24.03 -19.12
N ALA A 93 -1.94 -24.08 -20.27
CA ALA A 93 -3.34 -23.67 -20.40
C ALA A 93 -4.32 -24.62 -19.70
N ALA A 94 -4.05 -25.93 -19.72
CA ALA A 94 -4.92 -26.92 -19.09
C ALA A 94 -4.79 -26.91 -17.57
N GLU A 95 -3.57 -26.76 -17.03
CA GLU A 95 -3.33 -26.61 -15.60
C GLU A 95 -3.97 -25.31 -15.08
N ALA A 96 -3.81 -24.20 -15.80
CA ALA A 96 -4.42 -22.92 -15.44
C ALA A 96 -5.95 -22.97 -15.49
N ASN A 97 -6.53 -23.67 -16.45
CA ASN A 97 -7.97 -23.92 -16.52
C ASN A 97 -8.46 -24.74 -15.31
N ALA A 98 -7.78 -25.85 -14.99
CA ALA A 98 -8.12 -26.67 -13.83
C ALA A 98 -8.08 -25.86 -12.52
N LYS A 99 -7.04 -25.02 -12.33
CA LYS A 99 -6.94 -24.10 -11.19
C LYS A 99 -8.06 -23.07 -11.22
N ALA A 100 -8.39 -22.49 -12.36
CA ALA A 100 -9.47 -21.52 -12.51
C ALA A 100 -10.83 -22.12 -12.10
N LEU A 101 -11.17 -23.30 -12.58
CA LEU A 101 -12.41 -24.00 -12.21
C LEU A 101 -12.46 -24.34 -10.71
N ASP A 102 -11.33 -24.75 -10.14
CA ASP A 102 -11.24 -25.05 -8.71
C ASP A 102 -11.51 -23.80 -7.85
N ILE A 103 -10.85 -22.66 -8.16
CA ILE A 103 -11.01 -21.43 -7.36
C ILE A 103 -12.38 -20.76 -7.56
N LEU A 104 -13.00 -20.89 -8.76
CA LEU A 104 -14.37 -20.43 -8.98
C LEU A 104 -15.36 -21.19 -8.07
N ASN A 105 -15.18 -22.49 -7.89
CA ASN A 105 -15.97 -23.27 -6.96
C ASN A 105 -15.71 -22.92 -5.47
N LYS A 106 -14.67 -22.13 -5.20
CA LYS A 106 -14.27 -21.68 -3.86
C LYS A 106 -14.56 -20.20 -3.61
N GLY A 107 -15.46 -19.58 -4.40
CA GLY A 107 -15.99 -18.24 -4.16
C GLY A 107 -15.26 -17.11 -4.90
N VAL A 108 -14.30 -17.40 -5.77
CA VAL A 108 -13.76 -16.42 -6.73
C VAL A 108 -14.80 -16.13 -7.80
N ASP A 109 -14.99 -14.87 -8.18
CA ASP A 109 -15.90 -14.43 -9.24
C ASP A 109 -15.22 -13.54 -10.28
N SER A 110 -13.88 -13.35 -10.15
CA SER A 110 -13.03 -12.65 -11.10
C SER A 110 -11.68 -13.36 -11.25
N LEU A 111 -11.35 -13.74 -12.48
CA LEU A 111 -10.11 -14.43 -12.83
C LEU A 111 -9.14 -13.47 -13.52
N GLY A 112 -7.86 -13.52 -13.12
CA GLY A 112 -6.77 -12.84 -13.83
C GLY A 112 -5.81 -13.85 -14.44
N PHE A 113 -5.62 -13.83 -15.74
CA PHE A 113 -4.70 -14.71 -16.45
C PHE A 113 -3.48 -13.96 -16.97
N HIS A 114 -2.29 -14.32 -16.47
CA HIS A 114 -1.01 -13.83 -16.98
C HIS A 114 -0.47 -14.79 -18.04
N ILE A 115 -0.70 -14.47 -19.32
CA ILE A 115 -0.42 -15.35 -20.46
C ILE A 115 0.96 -15.03 -21.06
N LYS A 116 1.77 -16.08 -21.28
CA LYS A 116 3.00 -15.99 -22.07
C LYS A 116 2.66 -15.96 -23.57
N ALA A 117 3.24 -15.02 -24.32
CA ALA A 117 2.88 -14.76 -25.71
C ALA A 117 3.22 -15.87 -26.71
N LYS A 118 4.18 -16.76 -26.39
CA LYS A 118 4.70 -17.78 -27.34
C LYS A 118 3.68 -18.81 -27.81
N GLU A 119 2.61 -19.02 -27.03
CA GLU A 119 1.62 -20.08 -27.27
C GLU A 119 0.23 -19.53 -27.60
N LEU A 120 0.12 -18.23 -27.85
CA LEU A 120 -1.17 -17.56 -28.03
C LEU A 120 -1.81 -17.86 -29.38
N ASN A 121 -2.84 -18.71 -29.38
CA ASN A 121 -3.67 -19.07 -30.53
C ASN A 121 -5.10 -19.46 -30.10
N ALA A 122 -5.96 -19.77 -31.04
CA ALA A 122 -7.37 -20.10 -30.78
C ALA A 122 -7.54 -21.39 -29.94
N GLU A 123 -6.75 -22.42 -30.19
CA GLU A 123 -6.79 -23.69 -29.43
C GLU A 123 -6.35 -23.50 -27.98
N TYR A 124 -5.34 -22.65 -27.77
CA TYR A 124 -4.90 -22.26 -26.44
C TYR A 124 -6.04 -21.62 -25.63
N LEU A 125 -6.80 -20.67 -26.23
CA LEU A 125 -7.93 -20.07 -25.57
C LEU A 125 -9.11 -21.03 -25.36
N ASP A 126 -9.37 -21.92 -26.32
CA ASP A 126 -10.39 -22.98 -26.18
C ASP A 126 -10.05 -23.89 -24.98
N THR A 127 -8.76 -24.17 -24.74
CA THR A 127 -8.28 -24.95 -23.59
C THR A 127 -8.36 -24.15 -22.28
N LEU A 128 -7.83 -22.92 -22.28
CA LEU A 128 -7.75 -22.07 -21.08
C LEU A 128 -9.15 -21.72 -20.53
N LEU A 129 -10.12 -21.47 -21.40
CA LEU A 129 -11.47 -21.04 -21.04
C LEU A 129 -12.51 -22.18 -21.09
N LYS A 130 -12.04 -23.43 -21.22
CA LYS A 130 -12.93 -24.60 -21.25
C LYS A 130 -13.78 -24.65 -19.99
N ASP A 131 -15.11 -24.85 -20.18
CA ASP A 131 -16.09 -25.00 -19.11
C ASP A 131 -16.24 -23.79 -18.15
N ILE A 132 -15.58 -22.66 -18.44
CA ILE A 132 -15.77 -21.41 -17.71
C ILE A 132 -16.96 -20.65 -18.29
N CYS A 133 -17.96 -20.32 -17.45
CA CYS A 133 -19.08 -19.46 -17.84
C CYS A 133 -18.62 -18.00 -17.97
N CYS A 134 -18.16 -17.60 -19.18
CA CYS A 134 -17.60 -16.27 -19.40
C CYS A 134 -18.59 -15.11 -19.18
N GLU A 135 -19.90 -15.37 -19.25
CA GLU A 135 -20.94 -14.37 -18.94
C GLU A 135 -21.17 -14.17 -17.43
N CYS A 136 -20.72 -15.14 -16.62
CA CYS A 136 -20.92 -15.13 -15.15
C CYS A 136 -19.69 -14.62 -14.40
N VAL A 137 -18.50 -14.74 -14.98
CA VAL A 137 -17.20 -14.46 -14.37
C VAL A 137 -16.57 -13.21 -14.99
N GLU A 138 -15.97 -12.35 -14.18
CA GLU A 138 -15.11 -11.27 -14.70
C GLU A 138 -13.77 -11.85 -15.16
N LEU A 139 -13.39 -11.64 -16.42
CA LEU A 139 -12.19 -12.21 -17.03
C LEU A 139 -11.14 -11.12 -17.32
N ASN A 140 -10.00 -11.19 -16.66
CA ASN A 140 -8.91 -10.25 -16.84
C ASN A 140 -7.69 -10.94 -17.43
N PHE A 141 -7.08 -10.35 -18.42
CA PHE A 141 -5.94 -10.95 -19.11
C PHE A 141 -4.77 -9.98 -19.18
N SER A 142 -3.58 -10.50 -19.03
CA SER A 142 -2.34 -9.76 -19.30
C SER A 142 -1.39 -10.61 -20.13
N THR A 143 -0.68 -9.97 -21.05
CA THR A 143 0.37 -10.55 -21.87
C THR A 143 1.42 -9.49 -22.21
N CYS A 144 2.41 -9.82 -23.01
CA CYS A 144 3.34 -8.83 -23.55
C CYS A 144 2.56 -7.76 -24.35
N GLN A 145 2.89 -6.47 -24.13
CA GLN A 145 2.15 -5.34 -24.71
C GLN A 145 1.99 -5.44 -26.23
N ARG A 146 2.99 -5.97 -26.93
CA ARG A 146 2.97 -6.17 -28.41
C ARG A 146 1.96 -7.23 -28.88
N HIS A 147 1.58 -8.14 -28.00
CA HIS A 147 0.65 -9.23 -28.30
C HIS A 147 -0.76 -8.98 -27.77
N THR A 148 -1.00 -7.85 -27.11
CA THR A 148 -2.31 -7.56 -26.50
C THR A 148 -3.41 -7.43 -27.56
N LEU A 149 -3.12 -6.86 -28.74
CA LEU A 149 -4.08 -6.76 -29.83
C LEU A 149 -4.44 -8.14 -30.39
N GLN A 150 -3.44 -9.01 -30.61
CA GLN A 150 -3.67 -10.39 -31.03
C GLN A 150 -4.57 -11.14 -30.03
N LEU A 151 -4.29 -10.97 -28.72
CA LEU A 151 -5.11 -11.56 -27.67
C LEU A 151 -6.55 -11.04 -27.72
N ALA A 152 -6.76 -9.74 -27.93
CA ALA A 152 -8.10 -9.16 -28.07
C ALA A 152 -8.87 -9.75 -29.25
N GLN A 153 -8.23 -9.86 -30.41
CA GLN A 153 -8.83 -10.45 -31.61
C GLN A 153 -9.21 -11.93 -31.41
N LEU A 154 -8.34 -12.71 -30.78
CA LEU A 154 -8.61 -14.10 -30.42
C LEU A 154 -9.76 -14.25 -29.42
N LEU A 155 -9.83 -13.38 -28.41
CA LEU A 155 -10.93 -13.37 -27.43
C LEU A 155 -12.26 -13.01 -28.09
N VAL A 156 -12.29 -12.01 -28.96
CA VAL A 156 -13.49 -11.63 -29.71
C VAL A 156 -13.97 -12.81 -30.60
N ALA A 157 -13.05 -13.45 -31.31
CA ALA A 157 -13.37 -14.62 -32.12
C ALA A 157 -13.91 -15.79 -31.27
N TYR A 158 -13.31 -16.02 -30.09
CA TYR A 158 -13.77 -17.03 -29.15
C TYR A 158 -15.18 -16.73 -28.64
N PHE A 159 -15.45 -15.49 -28.19
CA PHE A 159 -16.76 -15.10 -27.70
C PHE A 159 -17.86 -15.21 -28.78
N GLN A 160 -17.55 -14.79 -29.98
CA GLN A 160 -18.46 -14.94 -31.13
C GLN A 160 -18.71 -16.43 -31.48
N LYS A 161 -17.67 -17.27 -31.52
CA LYS A 161 -17.77 -18.71 -31.73
C LYS A 161 -18.68 -19.39 -30.71
N LYS A 162 -18.61 -18.93 -29.44
CA LYS A 162 -19.44 -19.45 -28.33
C LYS A 162 -20.84 -18.85 -28.25
N GLY A 163 -21.12 -17.79 -29.02
CA GLY A 163 -22.42 -17.11 -29.04
C GLY A 163 -22.73 -16.33 -27.78
N TYR A 164 -21.71 -15.86 -27.02
CA TYR A 164 -21.91 -15.06 -25.84
C TYR A 164 -22.44 -13.65 -26.15
N ALA A 165 -23.33 -13.16 -25.29
CA ALA A 165 -23.88 -11.81 -25.39
C ALA A 165 -22.85 -10.75 -24.96
N PRO A 166 -22.44 -9.81 -25.86
CA PRO A 166 -21.38 -8.83 -25.56
C PRO A 166 -21.62 -7.98 -24.29
N GLU A 167 -22.88 -7.68 -23.98
CA GLU A 167 -23.30 -6.88 -22.81
C GLU A 167 -23.16 -7.63 -21.49
N LYS A 168 -23.05 -8.96 -21.51
CA LYS A 168 -22.84 -9.78 -20.32
C LYS A 168 -21.37 -10.01 -20.01
N LEU A 169 -20.49 -9.89 -21.01
CA LEU A 169 -19.06 -10.14 -20.86
C LEU A 169 -18.38 -9.00 -20.11
N LYS A 170 -17.77 -9.32 -18.98
CA LYS A 170 -17.06 -8.39 -18.09
C LYS A 170 -15.60 -8.79 -18.04
N GLY A 171 -14.72 -7.80 -18.06
CA GLY A 171 -13.29 -8.09 -17.94
C GLY A 171 -12.38 -6.98 -18.37
N SER A 172 -11.11 -7.33 -18.52
CA SER A 172 -10.11 -6.38 -18.99
C SER A 172 -8.91 -7.04 -19.66
N LEU A 173 -8.24 -6.27 -20.52
CA LEU A 173 -6.88 -6.50 -20.97
C LEU A 173 -5.95 -5.50 -20.28
N ASN A 174 -4.78 -5.96 -19.87
CA ASN A 174 -3.79 -5.11 -19.23
C ASN A 174 -2.82 -4.52 -20.27
N PHE A 175 -3.33 -3.59 -21.11
CA PHE A 175 -2.51 -2.83 -22.04
C PHE A 175 -2.06 -1.54 -21.40
N ASP A 176 -0.78 -1.44 -21.07
CA ASP A 176 -0.17 -0.31 -20.39
C ASP A 176 1.32 -0.18 -20.71
N PRO A 177 1.67 0.40 -21.87
CA PRO A 177 3.06 0.63 -22.26
C PRO A 177 3.80 1.55 -21.30
N ILE A 178 3.17 2.60 -20.75
CA ILE A 178 3.78 3.56 -19.83
C ILE A 178 4.27 2.85 -18.55
N SER A 179 3.47 1.90 -18.01
CA SER A 179 3.90 1.03 -16.90
C SER A 179 5.22 0.33 -17.21
N LYS A 180 5.34 -0.23 -18.41
CA LYS A 180 6.54 -0.96 -18.82
C LYS A 180 7.76 -0.06 -18.99
N MET A 181 7.56 1.20 -19.39
CA MET A 181 8.64 2.17 -19.47
C MET A 181 9.25 2.41 -18.09
N MET A 182 8.43 2.68 -17.08
CA MET A 182 8.89 2.92 -15.70
C MET A 182 9.49 1.67 -15.02
N GLN A 183 9.00 0.46 -15.35
CA GLN A 183 9.52 -0.79 -14.79
C GLN A 183 10.83 -1.25 -15.44
N LYS A 184 10.93 -1.13 -16.76
CA LYS A 184 12.04 -1.71 -17.55
C LYS A 184 13.06 -0.69 -17.98
N GLY A 185 12.75 0.61 -17.90
CA GLY A 185 13.63 1.69 -18.37
C GLY A 185 13.77 1.74 -19.89
N LYS A 186 12.88 1.07 -20.65
CA LYS A 186 12.91 1.03 -22.13
C LYS A 186 11.78 1.87 -22.71
N ASP A 187 12.09 2.73 -23.68
CA ASP A 187 11.04 3.46 -24.41
C ASP A 187 10.26 2.50 -25.31
N VAL A 188 9.02 2.24 -24.95
CA VAL A 188 8.05 1.47 -25.75
C VAL A 188 6.86 2.33 -26.17
N SER A 189 6.99 3.64 -26.18
CA SER A 189 5.90 4.58 -26.49
C SER A 189 5.29 4.35 -27.87
N ALA A 190 6.05 3.87 -28.86
CA ALA A 190 5.53 3.53 -30.17
C ALA A 190 4.38 2.49 -30.14
N VAL A 191 4.32 1.65 -29.09
CA VAL A 191 3.25 0.64 -28.94
C VAL A 191 1.92 1.29 -28.53
N ILE A 192 1.93 2.51 -27.99
CA ILE A 192 0.70 3.19 -27.50
C ILE A 192 -0.29 3.39 -28.68
N ALA A 193 0.18 3.64 -29.89
CA ALA A 193 -0.66 3.79 -31.08
C ALA A 193 -1.57 2.58 -31.34
N THR A 194 -1.18 1.37 -30.92
CA THR A 194 -2.00 0.15 -30.99
C THR A 194 -3.27 0.26 -30.14
N GLY A 195 -3.30 1.16 -29.16
CA GLY A 195 -4.45 1.38 -28.28
C GLY A 195 -5.75 1.72 -29.03
N LYS A 196 -5.67 2.43 -30.15
CA LYS A 196 -6.85 2.73 -30.99
C LYS A 196 -7.47 1.44 -31.53
N GLU A 197 -6.70 0.62 -32.22
CA GLU A 197 -7.18 -0.65 -32.79
C GLU A 197 -7.73 -1.59 -31.72
N LEU A 198 -7.10 -1.59 -30.55
CA LEU A 198 -7.53 -2.37 -29.40
C LEU A 198 -8.91 -1.92 -28.88
N VAL A 199 -9.14 -0.60 -28.78
CA VAL A 199 -10.43 -0.02 -28.39
C VAL A 199 -11.50 -0.31 -29.44
N GLU A 200 -11.19 -0.19 -30.72
CA GLU A 200 -12.10 -0.48 -31.83
C GLU A 200 -12.48 -1.97 -31.88
N THR A 201 -11.51 -2.88 -31.71
CA THR A 201 -11.73 -4.33 -31.63
C THR A 201 -12.73 -4.71 -30.53
N LEU A 202 -12.67 -4.03 -29.40
CA LEU A 202 -13.53 -4.32 -28.25
C LEU A 202 -14.72 -3.33 -28.11
N ALA A 203 -15.01 -2.51 -29.11
CA ALA A 203 -16.06 -1.51 -29.05
C ALA A 203 -17.44 -2.10 -28.74
N ALA A 204 -17.75 -3.27 -29.31
CA ALA A 204 -19.01 -3.98 -29.11
C ALA A 204 -19.20 -4.56 -27.69
N TYR A 205 -18.16 -4.61 -26.86
CA TYR A 205 -18.16 -5.21 -25.52
C TYR A 205 -18.14 -4.11 -24.45
N PRO A 206 -19.31 -3.59 -24.00
CA PRO A 206 -19.37 -2.37 -23.19
C PRO A 206 -18.74 -2.51 -21.79
N HIS A 207 -18.66 -3.72 -21.26
CA HIS A 207 -18.11 -3.99 -19.93
C HIS A 207 -16.71 -4.63 -19.97
N PHE A 208 -16.08 -4.69 -21.15
CA PHE A 208 -14.72 -5.14 -21.31
C PHE A 208 -13.78 -3.95 -21.55
N ARG A 209 -12.78 -3.77 -20.69
CA ARG A 209 -11.80 -2.68 -20.77
C ARG A 209 -10.52 -3.20 -21.42
N CYS A 210 -9.75 -2.28 -22.00
CA CYS A 210 -8.54 -2.71 -22.68
C CYS A 210 -7.32 -1.79 -22.47
N ILE A 211 -7.53 -0.64 -21.85
CA ILE A 211 -6.45 0.27 -21.47
C ILE A 211 -6.36 0.25 -19.94
N ALA A 212 -5.18 -0.03 -19.43
CA ALA A 212 -4.94 -0.09 -18.00
C ALA A 212 -4.04 1.08 -17.52
N VAL A 213 -4.33 1.58 -16.34
CA VAL A 213 -3.47 2.49 -15.57
C VAL A 213 -3.02 1.73 -14.34
N ASN A 214 -1.81 1.20 -14.37
CA ASN A 214 -1.28 0.34 -13.29
C ASN A 214 -0.55 1.17 -12.22
N SER A 215 -1.27 2.08 -11.56
CA SER A 215 -0.68 2.93 -10.51
C SER A 215 -0.25 2.13 -9.27
N VAL A 216 -0.74 0.92 -9.10
CA VAL A 216 -0.27 -0.03 -8.08
C VAL A 216 1.26 -0.20 -8.07
N GLN A 217 1.94 -0.06 -9.21
CA GLN A 217 3.40 -0.10 -9.24
C GLN A 217 4.05 1.10 -8.54
N LEU A 218 3.42 2.28 -8.59
CA LEU A 218 3.89 3.47 -7.85
C LEU A 218 3.74 3.26 -6.34
N ASN A 219 2.60 2.70 -5.92
CA ASN A 219 2.36 2.31 -4.53
C ASN A 219 3.41 1.31 -4.05
N ASN A 220 3.65 0.24 -4.82
CA ASN A 220 4.66 -0.78 -4.53
C ASN A 220 6.10 -0.24 -4.56
N ALA A 221 6.33 0.88 -5.23
CA ALA A 221 7.60 1.62 -5.22
C ALA A 221 7.69 2.67 -4.11
N GLY A 222 6.72 2.71 -3.18
CA GLY A 222 6.75 3.59 -2.01
C GLY A 222 6.15 4.98 -2.22
N ALA A 223 5.44 5.24 -3.31
CA ALA A 223 4.72 6.49 -3.51
C ALA A 223 3.75 6.79 -2.36
N TYR A 224 3.60 8.06 -2.02
CA TYR A 224 2.53 8.52 -1.13
C TYR A 224 1.17 8.43 -1.82
N ILE A 225 0.08 8.46 -1.06
CA ILE A 225 -1.30 8.28 -1.55
C ILE A 225 -1.66 9.36 -2.58
N TYR A 226 -1.35 10.63 -2.30
CA TYR A 226 -1.61 11.72 -3.24
C TYR A 226 -0.78 11.61 -4.53
N GLN A 227 0.45 11.10 -4.44
CA GLN A 227 1.32 10.87 -5.60
C GLN A 227 0.74 9.77 -6.49
N GLU A 228 0.40 8.62 -5.92
CA GLU A 228 -0.25 7.54 -6.67
C GLU A 228 -1.49 8.07 -7.40
N LEU A 229 -2.35 8.83 -6.70
CA LEU A 229 -3.58 9.36 -7.28
C LEU A 229 -3.29 10.41 -8.36
N GLY A 230 -2.46 11.41 -8.09
CA GLY A 230 -2.15 12.48 -9.04
C GLY A 230 -1.53 11.95 -10.33
N TYR A 231 -0.55 11.05 -10.21
CA TYR A 231 0.05 10.40 -11.36
C TYR A 231 -0.90 9.45 -12.08
N ALA A 232 -1.77 8.72 -11.38
CA ALA A 232 -2.78 7.88 -12.01
C ALA A 232 -3.75 8.69 -12.86
N LEU A 233 -4.15 9.89 -12.40
CA LEU A 233 -5.02 10.79 -13.14
C LEU A 233 -4.33 11.32 -14.41
N ALA A 234 -3.08 11.76 -14.31
CA ALA A 234 -2.29 12.19 -15.47
C ALA A 234 -2.07 11.05 -16.46
N TRP A 235 -1.83 9.86 -15.96
CA TRP A 235 -1.66 8.66 -16.78
C TRP A 235 -2.95 8.26 -17.52
N GLY A 236 -4.08 8.29 -16.83
CA GLY A 236 -5.39 8.07 -17.45
C GLY A 236 -5.73 9.13 -18.48
N ASN A 237 -5.41 10.42 -18.17
CA ASN A 237 -5.60 11.55 -19.09
C ASN A 237 -4.73 11.42 -20.33
N GLU A 238 -3.47 11.03 -20.20
CA GLU A 238 -2.56 10.77 -21.32
C GLU A 238 -3.17 9.75 -22.32
N TYR A 239 -3.63 8.61 -21.83
CA TYR A 239 -4.26 7.62 -22.69
C TYR A 239 -5.58 8.11 -23.31
N LEU A 240 -6.40 8.82 -22.53
CA LEU A 240 -7.65 9.38 -23.02
C LEU A 240 -7.38 10.40 -24.13
N ASN A 241 -6.43 11.31 -23.93
CA ASN A 241 -6.06 12.33 -24.90
C ASN A 241 -5.57 11.70 -26.21
N GLN A 242 -4.60 10.78 -26.13
CA GLN A 242 -4.03 10.12 -27.31
C GLN A 242 -5.10 9.33 -28.11
N LEU A 243 -6.04 8.68 -27.43
CA LEU A 243 -7.14 7.99 -28.11
C LEU A 243 -8.09 8.97 -28.81
N VAL A 244 -8.41 10.08 -28.16
CA VAL A 244 -9.30 11.11 -28.74
C VAL A 244 -8.63 11.79 -29.94
N GLU A 245 -7.34 12.14 -29.84
CA GLU A 245 -6.55 12.67 -30.95
C GLU A 245 -6.44 11.68 -32.13
N ALA A 246 -6.38 10.39 -31.83
CA ALA A 246 -6.43 9.33 -32.85
C ALA A 246 -7.83 9.13 -33.47
N GLY A 247 -8.85 9.91 -33.05
CA GLY A 247 -10.21 9.87 -33.58
C GLY A 247 -11.17 8.91 -32.88
N VAL A 248 -10.81 8.33 -31.74
CA VAL A 248 -11.75 7.53 -30.93
C VAL A 248 -12.71 8.45 -30.20
N PRO A 249 -14.05 8.24 -30.28
CA PRO A 249 -14.99 9.04 -29.51
C PRO A 249 -14.70 9.05 -28.02
N ALA A 250 -14.61 10.22 -27.37
CA ALA A 250 -14.23 10.36 -25.97
C ALA A 250 -15.07 9.48 -25.03
N ALA A 251 -16.39 9.31 -25.30
CA ALA A 251 -17.25 8.44 -24.51
C ALA A 251 -16.86 6.95 -24.59
N LEU A 252 -16.35 6.49 -25.74
CA LEU A 252 -15.84 5.14 -25.90
C LEU A 252 -14.47 4.98 -25.27
N ALA A 253 -13.55 5.90 -25.54
CA ALA A 253 -12.19 5.90 -24.99
C ALA A 253 -12.20 5.84 -23.45
N ALA A 254 -12.92 6.75 -22.78
CA ALA A 254 -13.01 6.78 -21.33
C ALA A 254 -13.60 5.49 -20.74
N LYS A 255 -14.59 4.86 -21.39
CA LYS A 255 -15.18 3.59 -20.94
C LYS A 255 -14.25 2.39 -21.09
N LYS A 256 -13.17 2.50 -21.86
CA LYS A 256 -12.19 1.42 -22.06
C LYS A 256 -11.00 1.48 -21.12
N ILE A 257 -10.90 2.53 -20.29
CA ILE A 257 -9.84 2.68 -19.29
C ILE A 257 -10.26 2.03 -17.98
N LYS A 258 -9.32 1.29 -17.35
CA LYS A 258 -9.42 0.69 -16.02
C LYS A 258 -8.22 1.12 -15.19
N PHE A 259 -8.47 1.54 -13.95
CA PHE A 259 -7.43 1.92 -12.99
C PHE A 259 -7.15 0.76 -12.04
N ASN A 260 -5.88 0.40 -11.87
CA ASN A 260 -5.41 -0.57 -10.93
C ASN A 260 -4.56 0.15 -9.86
N PHE A 261 -5.15 0.35 -8.67
CA PHE A 261 -4.53 1.06 -7.55
C PHE A 261 -3.94 0.09 -6.53
N GLY A 262 -2.85 0.49 -5.90
CA GLY A 262 -2.38 -0.13 -4.66
C GLY A 262 -3.23 0.31 -3.47
N ILE A 263 -3.26 -0.51 -2.44
CA ILE A 263 -3.94 -0.20 -1.18
C ILE A 263 -2.92 -0.30 -0.07
N SER A 264 -2.56 0.82 0.53
CA SER A 264 -1.59 0.91 1.62
C SER A 264 -2.23 0.69 3.00
N SER A 265 -1.41 0.67 4.03
CA SER A 265 -1.88 0.47 5.41
C SER A 265 -2.63 1.67 6.01
N ASN A 266 -2.65 2.83 5.34
CA ASN A 266 -3.30 4.03 5.87
C ASN A 266 -4.80 4.02 5.62
N TYR A 267 -5.52 3.29 6.46
CA TYR A 267 -6.90 2.87 6.30
C TYR A 267 -7.87 3.97 5.84
N PHE A 268 -7.96 5.08 6.57
CA PHE A 268 -8.92 6.15 6.27
C PHE A 268 -8.51 6.99 5.07
N MET A 269 -7.21 7.17 4.86
CA MET A 269 -6.71 7.89 3.70
C MET A 269 -6.92 7.07 2.41
N GLU A 270 -6.84 5.74 2.46
CA GLU A 270 -7.18 4.89 1.33
C GLU A 270 -8.66 5.00 0.95
N ILE A 271 -9.57 5.03 1.93
CA ILE A 271 -10.99 5.30 1.66
C ILE A 271 -11.17 6.66 0.98
N ALA A 272 -10.52 7.68 1.49
CA ALA A 272 -10.57 9.04 0.94
C ALA A 272 -9.96 9.13 -0.46
N LYS A 273 -8.86 8.38 -0.74
CA LYS A 273 -8.23 8.30 -2.07
C LYS A 273 -9.22 7.88 -3.13
N PHE A 274 -9.96 6.80 -2.94
CA PHE A 274 -10.91 6.32 -3.94
C PHE A 274 -12.13 7.25 -4.12
N ARG A 275 -12.54 7.93 -3.07
CA ARG A 275 -13.59 8.96 -3.15
C ARG A 275 -13.10 10.15 -4.00
N ALA A 276 -11.90 10.65 -3.72
CA ALA A 276 -11.25 11.71 -4.49
C ALA A 276 -10.98 11.28 -5.95
N ALA A 277 -10.48 10.07 -6.17
CA ALA A 277 -10.17 9.53 -7.50
C ALA A 277 -11.38 9.55 -8.43
N ARG A 278 -12.53 9.09 -7.96
CA ARG A 278 -13.76 9.06 -8.78
C ARG A 278 -14.23 10.45 -9.15
N MET A 279 -14.19 11.38 -8.21
CA MET A 279 -14.60 12.78 -8.42
C MET A 279 -13.69 13.45 -9.45
N LEU A 280 -12.37 13.41 -9.22
CA LEU A 280 -11.41 14.08 -10.09
C LEU A 280 -11.39 13.49 -11.51
N TRP A 281 -11.45 12.17 -11.62
CA TRP A 281 -11.55 11.50 -12.93
C TRP A 281 -12.83 11.88 -13.67
N ALA A 282 -13.95 11.96 -12.96
CA ALA A 282 -15.22 12.36 -13.58
C ALA A 282 -15.16 13.78 -14.14
N ASP A 283 -14.48 14.69 -13.44
CA ASP A 283 -14.30 16.07 -13.88
C ASP A 283 -13.32 16.16 -15.06
N ILE A 284 -12.24 15.37 -15.08
CA ILE A 284 -11.31 15.27 -16.23
C ILE A 284 -12.08 14.80 -17.47
N VAL A 285 -12.78 13.68 -17.39
CA VAL A 285 -13.50 13.12 -18.55
C VAL A 285 -14.59 14.07 -19.05
N LYS A 286 -15.24 14.82 -18.17
CA LYS A 286 -16.25 15.82 -18.54
C LYS A 286 -15.68 16.89 -19.47
N GLN A 287 -14.41 17.29 -19.31
CA GLN A 287 -13.78 18.31 -20.15
C GLN A 287 -13.66 17.88 -21.63
N TYR A 288 -13.64 16.58 -21.90
CA TYR A 288 -13.68 16.04 -23.26
C TYR A 288 -15.10 16.06 -23.88
N ALA A 289 -16.10 16.60 -23.17
CA ALA A 289 -17.50 16.68 -23.60
C ALA A 289 -18.03 15.37 -24.24
N PRO A 290 -17.88 14.20 -23.58
CA PRO A 290 -18.23 12.93 -24.16
C PRO A 290 -19.70 12.87 -24.54
N LYS A 291 -20.02 12.50 -25.79
CA LYS A 291 -21.40 12.35 -26.28
C LYS A 291 -21.89 10.93 -26.09
N CYS A 292 -23.13 10.77 -25.62
CA CYS A 292 -23.74 9.46 -25.50
C CYS A 292 -24.22 8.96 -26.88
N PRO A 293 -23.81 7.77 -27.35
CA PRO A 293 -24.34 7.20 -28.58
C PRO A 293 -25.81 6.72 -28.44
N ARG A 294 -26.32 6.64 -27.21
CA ARG A 294 -27.67 6.18 -26.89
C ARG A 294 -28.59 7.37 -26.71
N THR A 295 -29.71 7.35 -27.40
CA THR A 295 -30.75 8.40 -27.32
C THR A 295 -31.63 8.31 -26.05
N ASP A 296 -31.68 7.13 -25.42
CA ASP A 296 -32.45 6.82 -24.21
C ASP A 296 -31.65 6.92 -22.90
N CYS A 297 -30.42 7.48 -22.93
CA CYS A 297 -29.56 7.57 -21.77
C CYS A 297 -30.09 8.56 -20.75
N LYS A 298 -30.54 8.07 -19.59
CA LYS A 298 -31.04 8.88 -18.48
C LYS A 298 -29.94 9.59 -17.66
N ASN A 299 -28.68 9.34 -17.96
CA ASN A 299 -27.52 9.90 -17.25
C ASN A 299 -26.73 10.84 -18.17
N THR A 300 -27.45 11.76 -18.80
CA THR A 300 -26.91 12.79 -19.69
C THR A 300 -27.12 14.15 -19.03
N GLY A 301 -26.11 15.00 -19.01
CA GLY A 301 -26.19 16.36 -18.52
C GLY A 301 -27.03 17.25 -19.43
N ALA A 302 -27.45 18.42 -18.93
CA ALA A 302 -28.21 19.41 -19.69
C ALA A 302 -27.43 19.90 -20.93
N ASP A 303 -26.10 19.85 -20.90
CA ASP A 303 -25.18 20.17 -21.99
C ASP A 303 -24.96 19.02 -22.99
N GLY A 304 -25.67 17.91 -22.82
CA GLY A 304 -25.54 16.71 -23.62
C GLY A 304 -24.36 15.82 -23.25
N THR A 305 -23.63 16.10 -22.17
CA THR A 305 -22.49 15.30 -21.69
C THR A 305 -22.93 13.94 -21.17
N CYS A 306 -22.29 12.87 -21.64
CA CYS A 306 -22.53 11.50 -21.19
C CYS A 306 -21.85 11.22 -19.84
N TYR A 307 -22.54 11.44 -18.73
CA TYR A 307 -21.98 11.16 -17.40
C TYR A 307 -21.67 9.67 -17.17
N CYS A 308 -22.30 8.75 -17.91
CA CYS A 308 -21.91 7.34 -17.84
C CYS A 308 -20.47 7.08 -18.27
N ALA A 309 -19.91 7.92 -19.15
CA ALA A 309 -18.51 7.83 -19.57
C ALA A 309 -17.54 8.33 -18.50
N CYS A 310 -18.00 9.19 -17.60
CA CYS A 310 -17.20 9.79 -16.54
C CYS A 310 -16.96 8.84 -15.34
N LYS A 311 -17.55 7.63 -15.35
CA LYS A 311 -17.37 6.65 -14.27
C LYS A 311 -15.98 6.04 -14.29
N MET A 312 -15.25 6.16 -13.19
CA MET A 312 -14.01 5.43 -13.00
C MET A 312 -14.29 3.96 -12.62
N VAL A 313 -13.67 3.02 -13.33
CA VAL A 313 -13.61 1.62 -12.92
C VAL A 313 -12.28 1.38 -12.24
N ALA A 314 -12.32 1.07 -10.95
CA ALA A 314 -11.16 0.91 -10.10
C ALA A 314 -11.04 -0.52 -9.58
N HIS A 315 -9.86 -1.11 -9.76
CA HIS A 315 -9.41 -2.33 -9.12
C HIS A 315 -8.45 -1.96 -8.00
N GLY A 316 -8.55 -2.62 -6.85
CA GLY A 316 -7.63 -2.47 -5.73
C GLY A 316 -6.78 -3.72 -5.54
N GLU A 317 -5.47 -3.56 -5.38
CA GLU A 317 -4.54 -4.62 -5.01
C GLU A 317 -3.83 -4.23 -3.70
N THR A 318 -3.82 -5.13 -2.71
CA THR A 318 -3.11 -4.87 -1.45
C THR A 318 -1.62 -4.67 -1.69
N SER A 319 -1.04 -3.70 -0.98
CA SER A 319 0.33 -3.24 -1.21
C SER A 319 1.38 -4.31 -0.92
N ASN A 320 2.31 -4.50 -1.85
CA ASN A 320 3.50 -5.33 -1.59
C ASN A 320 4.58 -4.55 -0.81
N PHE A 321 4.54 -3.22 -0.82
CA PHE A 321 5.52 -2.38 -0.12
C PHE A 321 5.56 -2.63 1.39
N ASN A 322 4.40 -2.97 1.98
CA ASN A 322 4.24 -3.19 3.41
C ASN A 322 4.48 -4.63 3.86
N LEU A 323 4.63 -5.58 2.92
CA LEU A 323 4.85 -6.99 3.27
C LEU A 323 6.23 -7.20 3.87
N THR A 324 6.30 -8.11 4.85
CA THR A 324 7.53 -8.45 5.59
C THR A 324 7.87 -9.93 5.47
N LEU A 325 9.17 -10.24 5.53
CA LEU A 325 9.68 -11.61 5.56
C LEU A 325 9.57 -12.19 6.99
N PHE A 326 9.98 -11.38 7.98
CA PHE A 326 9.88 -11.76 9.38
C PHE A 326 8.48 -11.46 9.91
N ASP A 327 8.02 -12.30 10.84
CA ASP A 327 6.67 -12.28 11.39
C ASP A 327 5.60 -12.27 10.28
N ALA A 328 5.83 -13.13 9.28
CA ALA A 328 5.10 -13.12 8.00
C ALA A 328 3.59 -13.27 8.15
N HIS A 329 3.10 -13.95 9.21
CA HIS A 329 1.67 -14.08 9.46
C HIS A 329 0.99 -12.74 9.81
N VAL A 330 1.75 -11.73 10.27
CA VAL A 330 1.23 -10.36 10.45
C VAL A 330 0.83 -9.74 9.11
N ASN A 331 1.39 -10.20 7.99
CA ASN A 331 0.94 -9.78 6.66
C ASN A 331 -0.54 -10.08 6.41
N LEU A 332 -1.10 -11.15 7.01
CA LEU A 332 -2.53 -11.44 6.95
C LEU A 332 -3.38 -10.30 7.55
N LEU A 333 -2.92 -9.74 8.66
CA LEU A 333 -3.60 -8.64 9.34
C LEU A 333 -3.50 -7.34 8.52
N ARG A 334 -2.33 -7.09 7.91
CA ARG A 334 -2.12 -5.94 7.02
C ARG A 334 -3.05 -6.01 5.81
N THR A 335 -2.98 -7.09 5.06
CA THR A 335 -3.79 -7.26 3.84
C THR A 335 -5.29 -7.32 4.12
N GLN A 336 -5.71 -7.80 5.31
CA GLN A 336 -7.11 -7.75 5.74
C GLN A 336 -7.62 -6.32 5.90
N THR A 337 -6.86 -5.45 6.60
CA THR A 337 -7.25 -4.05 6.80
C THR A 337 -7.17 -3.24 5.51
N GLU A 338 -6.20 -3.52 4.64
CA GLU A 338 -6.08 -2.95 3.30
C GLU A 338 -7.29 -3.31 2.43
N ALA A 339 -7.63 -4.60 2.33
CA ALA A 339 -8.80 -5.07 1.59
C ALA A 339 -10.12 -4.50 2.15
N MET A 340 -10.22 -4.35 3.48
CA MET A 340 -11.38 -3.75 4.13
C MET A 340 -11.55 -2.27 3.75
N SER A 341 -10.45 -1.49 3.73
CA SER A 341 -10.52 -0.08 3.31
C SER A 341 -10.97 0.07 1.86
N ALA A 342 -10.48 -0.79 0.95
CA ALA A 342 -10.90 -0.83 -0.45
C ALA A 342 -12.36 -1.22 -0.63
N ALA A 343 -12.84 -2.21 0.14
CA ALA A 343 -14.24 -2.64 0.13
C ALA A 343 -15.17 -1.49 0.57
N ILE A 344 -14.85 -0.82 1.68
CA ILE A 344 -15.60 0.35 2.17
C ILE A 344 -15.55 1.50 1.16
N ALA A 345 -14.40 1.71 0.53
CA ALA A 345 -14.23 2.73 -0.50
C ALA A 345 -15.00 2.44 -1.80
N GLY A 346 -15.56 1.24 -1.96
CA GLY A 346 -16.44 0.90 -3.07
C GLY A 346 -15.74 0.61 -4.40
N VAL A 347 -14.55 0.02 -4.37
CA VAL A 347 -13.85 -0.44 -5.58
C VAL A 347 -14.64 -1.52 -6.33
N ASN A 348 -14.31 -1.75 -7.61
CA ASN A 348 -15.04 -2.71 -8.45
C ASN A 348 -14.57 -4.15 -8.25
N SER A 349 -13.29 -4.34 -8.01
CA SER A 349 -12.68 -5.65 -7.76
C SER A 349 -11.48 -5.51 -6.83
N ILE A 350 -11.13 -6.57 -6.10
CA ILE A 350 -10.00 -6.58 -5.17
C ILE A 350 -9.16 -7.83 -5.43
N THR A 351 -7.84 -7.66 -5.42
CA THR A 351 -6.88 -8.76 -5.27
C THR A 351 -6.14 -8.59 -3.94
N VAL A 352 -6.15 -9.64 -3.13
CA VAL A 352 -5.38 -9.69 -1.88
C VAL A 352 -4.11 -10.49 -2.11
N SER A 353 -2.97 -9.88 -1.79
CA SER A 353 -1.66 -10.55 -1.86
C SER A 353 -1.56 -11.61 -0.75
N PRO A 354 -1.17 -12.85 -1.08
CA PRO A 354 -0.84 -13.86 -0.09
C PRO A 354 0.27 -13.40 0.86
N PHE A 355 0.21 -13.85 2.12
CA PHE A 355 1.10 -13.37 3.19
C PHE A 355 2.58 -13.73 2.98
N ASP A 356 2.85 -14.78 2.22
CA ASP A 356 4.17 -15.34 1.91
C ASP A 356 4.81 -14.73 0.65
N LYS A 357 4.07 -13.92 -0.12
CA LYS A 357 4.51 -13.34 -1.40
C LYS A 357 5.83 -12.54 -1.30
N ALA A 358 6.22 -12.12 -0.10
CA ALA A 358 7.47 -11.39 0.10
C ALA A 358 8.73 -12.28 0.00
N TYR A 359 8.60 -13.59 0.20
CA TYR A 359 9.75 -14.50 0.32
C TYR A 359 9.62 -15.82 -0.43
N GLU A 360 8.41 -16.21 -0.87
CA GLU A 360 8.22 -17.41 -1.67
C GLU A 360 7.10 -17.26 -2.70
N THR A 361 7.04 -18.18 -3.66
CA THR A 361 5.90 -18.26 -4.58
C THR A 361 4.71 -18.79 -3.79
N PRO A 362 3.58 -18.04 -3.76
CA PRO A 362 2.40 -18.46 -3.02
C PRO A 362 1.90 -19.85 -3.42
N ASP A 363 1.49 -20.61 -2.43
CA ASP A 363 0.90 -21.94 -2.58
C ASP A 363 -0.64 -21.91 -2.43
N ASP A 364 -1.28 -23.08 -2.58
CA ASP A 364 -2.74 -23.19 -2.44
C ASP A 364 -3.24 -22.81 -1.04
N PHE A 365 -2.42 -22.95 0.00
CA PHE A 365 -2.79 -22.58 1.36
C PHE A 365 -2.80 -21.05 1.52
N SER A 366 -1.72 -20.38 1.16
CA SER A 366 -1.59 -18.93 1.28
C SER A 366 -2.57 -18.19 0.35
N GLU A 367 -2.77 -18.68 -0.88
CA GLU A 367 -3.78 -18.17 -1.82
C GLU A 367 -5.21 -18.35 -1.27
N ARG A 368 -5.50 -19.48 -0.61
CA ARG A 368 -6.80 -19.73 0.03
C ARG A 368 -7.07 -18.72 1.13
N ILE A 369 -6.09 -18.46 1.97
CA ILE A 369 -6.26 -17.48 3.06
C ILE A 369 -6.49 -16.08 2.48
N ALA A 370 -5.71 -15.66 1.49
CA ALA A 370 -5.89 -14.37 0.83
C ALA A 370 -7.30 -14.19 0.21
N ARG A 371 -7.83 -15.24 -0.43
CA ARG A 371 -9.20 -15.25 -0.93
C ARG A 371 -10.23 -15.19 0.19
N ASN A 372 -10.05 -15.98 1.24
CA ASN A 372 -10.97 -16.04 2.37
C ASN A 372 -11.06 -14.72 3.14
N GLN A 373 -10.02 -13.89 3.14
CA GLN A 373 -10.08 -12.53 3.68
C GLN A 373 -11.19 -11.71 3.01
N GLN A 374 -11.32 -11.76 1.69
CA GLN A 374 -12.38 -11.06 0.97
C GLN A 374 -13.76 -11.68 1.18
N LEU A 375 -13.84 -13.03 1.22
CA LEU A 375 -15.08 -13.74 1.50
C LEU A 375 -15.62 -13.39 2.89
N LEU A 376 -14.74 -13.31 3.90
CA LEU A 376 -15.10 -12.88 5.25
C LEU A 376 -15.70 -11.46 5.25
N LEU A 377 -15.06 -10.51 4.54
CA LEU A 377 -15.58 -9.14 4.42
C LEU A 377 -16.93 -9.07 3.72
N LYS A 378 -17.19 -9.96 2.75
CA LYS A 378 -18.42 -9.99 1.96
C LYS A 378 -19.54 -10.75 2.65
N GLU A 379 -19.27 -11.96 3.14
CA GLU A 379 -20.30 -12.90 3.62
C GLU A 379 -20.57 -12.81 5.12
N GLU A 380 -19.54 -12.52 5.94
CA GLU A 380 -19.69 -12.42 7.40
C GLU A 380 -19.81 -10.98 7.88
N SER A 381 -18.95 -10.08 7.35
CA SER A 381 -18.96 -8.66 7.74
C SER A 381 -19.97 -7.82 6.94
N HIS A 382 -20.54 -8.36 5.87
CA HIS A 382 -21.57 -7.74 5.03
C HIS A 382 -21.24 -6.36 4.48
N LEU A 383 -19.95 -6.05 4.22
CA LEU A 383 -19.53 -4.75 3.69
C LEU A 383 -20.03 -4.50 2.26
N ASN A 384 -20.51 -5.54 1.58
CA ASN A 384 -21.12 -5.45 0.25
C ASN A 384 -22.54 -4.87 0.25
N ARG A 385 -23.18 -4.69 1.40
CA ARG A 385 -24.59 -4.28 1.48
C ARG A 385 -24.83 -2.77 1.54
N ILE A 386 -23.83 -2.01 1.95
CA ILE A 386 -23.93 -0.56 2.15
C ILE A 386 -23.01 0.18 1.19
N VAL A 387 -23.55 1.07 0.38
CA VAL A 387 -22.77 1.94 -0.51
C VAL A 387 -22.27 3.15 0.27
N ASP A 388 -20.96 3.41 0.18
CA ASP A 388 -20.27 4.55 0.78
C ASP A 388 -20.62 4.80 2.27
N PRO A 389 -20.38 3.81 3.15
CA PRO A 389 -20.70 3.95 4.58
C PRO A 389 -19.85 5.01 5.27
N ALA A 390 -18.78 5.47 4.64
CA ALA A 390 -17.89 6.52 5.13
C ALA A 390 -18.45 7.95 4.92
N ALA A 391 -19.50 8.11 4.10
CA ALA A 391 -20.09 9.40 3.80
C ALA A 391 -20.66 10.07 5.04
N GLY A 392 -20.44 11.40 5.16
CA GLY A 392 -20.88 12.21 6.29
C GLY A 392 -19.97 12.14 7.51
N SER A 393 -18.93 11.31 7.50
CA SER A 393 -17.87 11.38 8.50
C SER A 393 -17.10 12.68 8.33
N TYR A 394 -17.14 13.56 9.33
CA TYR A 394 -16.42 14.83 9.31
C TYR A 394 -14.95 14.65 8.94
N TYR A 395 -14.31 13.61 9.48
CA TYR A 395 -12.94 13.26 9.23
C TYR A 395 -12.68 12.82 7.78
N ILE A 396 -13.46 11.84 7.27
CA ILE A 396 -13.24 11.28 5.94
C ILE A 396 -13.58 12.29 4.83
N GLU A 397 -14.62 13.12 5.02
CA GLU A 397 -14.95 14.18 4.05
C GLU A 397 -13.79 15.18 3.93
N ASN A 398 -13.22 15.62 5.05
CA ASN A 398 -12.06 16.52 5.07
C ASN A 398 -10.81 15.85 4.45
N LEU A 399 -10.51 14.58 4.77
CA LEU A 399 -9.43 13.84 4.14
C LEU A 399 -9.62 13.72 2.62
N THR A 400 -10.87 13.46 2.18
CA THR A 400 -11.18 13.35 0.75
C THR A 400 -10.83 14.64 0.00
N VAL A 401 -11.21 15.81 0.54
CA VAL A 401 -10.90 17.11 -0.06
C VAL A 401 -9.40 17.41 -0.01
N ALA A 402 -8.74 17.11 1.11
CA ALA A 402 -7.31 17.35 1.26
C ALA A 402 -6.48 16.51 0.27
N ILE A 403 -6.78 15.22 0.15
CA ILE A 403 -6.11 14.32 -0.82
C ILE A 403 -6.44 14.75 -2.26
N ALA A 404 -7.70 15.09 -2.54
CA ALA A 404 -8.11 15.55 -3.85
C ALA A 404 -7.32 16.78 -4.29
N LYS A 405 -7.13 17.75 -3.38
CA LYS A 405 -6.35 18.96 -3.65
C LYS A 405 -4.89 18.65 -3.98
N GLN A 406 -4.22 17.88 -3.13
CA GLN A 406 -2.80 17.52 -3.36
C GLN A 406 -2.62 16.74 -4.67
N ALA A 407 -3.51 15.79 -4.94
CA ALA A 407 -3.46 15.00 -6.17
C ALA A 407 -3.78 15.84 -7.41
N TRP A 408 -4.69 16.81 -7.30
CA TRP A 408 -5.02 17.73 -8.39
C TRP A 408 -3.88 18.69 -8.71
N ASP A 409 -3.27 19.28 -7.69
CA ASP A 409 -2.11 20.16 -7.87
C ASP A 409 -0.95 19.41 -8.54
N LEU A 410 -0.72 18.15 -8.15
CA LEU A 410 0.27 17.28 -8.79
C LEU A 410 -0.11 16.94 -10.24
N PHE A 411 -1.37 16.58 -10.50
CA PHE A 411 -1.89 16.34 -11.84
C PHE A 411 -1.62 17.54 -12.77
N LEU A 412 -1.99 18.73 -12.33
CA LEU A 412 -1.76 19.96 -13.12
C LEU A 412 -0.28 20.18 -13.40
N SER A 413 0.60 19.95 -12.44
CA SER A 413 2.05 20.10 -12.63
C SER A 413 2.61 19.13 -13.68
N VAL A 414 2.07 17.91 -13.76
CA VAL A 414 2.45 16.94 -14.80
C VAL A 414 1.95 17.37 -16.18
N GLU A 415 0.72 17.87 -16.26
CA GLU A 415 0.15 18.37 -17.53
C GLU A 415 0.91 19.61 -18.04
N GLU A 416 1.26 20.55 -17.16
CA GLU A 416 2.07 21.73 -17.48
C GLU A 416 3.48 21.35 -17.96
N ALA A 417 4.05 20.25 -17.47
CA ALA A 417 5.33 19.72 -17.91
C ALA A 417 5.28 18.95 -19.24
N GLY A 418 4.12 18.88 -19.90
CA GLY A 418 3.92 18.22 -21.20
C GLY A 418 3.27 16.83 -21.13
N GLY A 419 2.63 16.51 -20.00
CA GLY A 419 1.86 15.29 -19.79
C GLY A 419 2.67 14.10 -19.26
N MET A 420 1.95 13.03 -18.95
CA MET A 420 2.53 11.84 -18.29
C MET A 420 3.63 11.17 -19.11
N LEU A 421 3.46 11.04 -20.42
CA LEU A 421 4.43 10.37 -21.27
C LEU A 421 5.78 11.12 -21.30
N GLN A 422 5.75 12.45 -21.40
CA GLN A 422 6.95 13.27 -21.37
C GLN A 422 7.63 13.22 -20.00
N ALA A 423 6.86 13.29 -18.92
CA ALA A 423 7.39 13.21 -17.56
C ALA A 423 8.07 11.86 -17.28
N VAL A 424 7.51 10.75 -17.80
CA VAL A 424 8.12 9.40 -17.70
C VAL A 424 9.41 9.33 -18.54
N LYS A 425 9.43 9.88 -19.75
CA LYS A 425 10.64 9.94 -20.59
C LYS A 425 11.75 10.78 -19.96
N ALA A 426 11.39 11.89 -19.34
CA ALA A 426 12.32 12.74 -18.60
C ALA A 426 12.80 12.10 -17.27
N GLY A 427 12.11 11.07 -16.78
CA GLY A 427 12.44 10.40 -15.53
C GLY A 427 11.91 11.09 -14.26
N SER A 428 11.19 12.20 -14.40
CA SER A 428 10.74 13.02 -13.25
C SER A 428 9.76 12.29 -12.33
N ILE A 429 8.88 11.43 -12.88
CA ILE A 429 7.96 10.62 -12.10
C ILE A 429 8.73 9.59 -11.26
N GLN A 430 9.65 8.86 -11.91
CA GLN A 430 10.47 7.84 -11.28
C GLN A 430 11.33 8.45 -10.17
N GLU A 431 11.95 9.59 -10.43
CA GLU A 431 12.77 10.30 -9.44
C GLU A 431 11.94 10.72 -8.22
N ALA A 432 10.77 11.33 -8.42
CA ALA A 432 9.89 11.77 -7.34
C ALA A 432 9.41 10.59 -6.47
N VAL A 433 9.06 9.46 -7.08
CA VAL A 433 8.64 8.26 -6.36
C VAL A 433 9.81 7.60 -5.64
N ASN A 434 10.98 7.51 -6.26
CA ASN A 434 12.20 6.97 -5.65
C ASN A 434 12.66 7.84 -4.46
N GLN A 435 12.49 9.16 -4.53
CA GLN A 435 12.74 10.04 -3.38
C GLN A 435 11.76 9.76 -2.23
N SER A 436 10.48 9.52 -2.53
CA SER A 436 9.49 9.13 -1.52
C SER A 436 9.83 7.78 -0.90
N ASN A 437 10.26 6.80 -1.69
CA ASN A 437 10.75 5.50 -1.22
C ASN A 437 11.90 5.69 -0.23
N LYS A 438 12.93 6.45 -0.61
CA LYS A 438 14.08 6.76 0.25
C LYS A 438 13.66 7.46 1.55
N ALA A 439 12.76 8.44 1.49
CA ALA A 439 12.26 9.13 2.67
C ALA A 439 11.50 8.20 3.63
N ARG A 440 10.73 7.25 3.09
CA ARG A 440 10.04 6.23 3.87
C ARG A 440 11.02 5.24 4.51
N HIS A 441 12.04 4.79 3.79
CA HIS A 441 13.12 3.97 4.37
C HIS A 441 13.84 4.70 5.51
N GLU A 442 14.12 5.98 5.37
CA GLU A 442 14.66 6.80 6.45
C GLU A 442 13.70 6.93 7.64
N ALA A 443 12.40 7.06 7.39
CA ALA A 443 11.39 7.06 8.45
C ALA A 443 11.30 5.71 9.17
N VAL A 444 11.37 4.60 8.44
CA VAL A 444 11.41 3.23 8.99
C VAL A 444 12.69 3.03 9.81
N SER A 445 13.86 3.47 9.33
CA SER A 445 15.14 3.34 10.04
C SER A 445 15.16 4.04 11.40
N LYS A 446 14.38 5.13 11.52
CA LYS A 446 14.22 5.94 12.75
C LYS A 446 12.95 5.62 13.56
N ARG A 447 12.21 4.57 13.21
CA ARG A 447 10.91 4.22 13.82
C ARG A 447 9.86 5.34 13.77
N LYS A 448 9.95 6.26 12.82
CA LYS A 448 8.89 7.24 12.53
C LYS A 448 7.77 6.61 11.72
N GLU A 449 8.10 5.67 10.84
CA GLU A 449 7.18 4.74 10.18
C GLU A 449 7.41 3.35 10.79
N ILE A 450 6.36 2.78 11.39
CA ILE A 450 6.45 1.52 12.14
C ILE A 450 6.00 0.36 11.26
N LEU A 451 6.84 -0.67 11.21
CA LEU A 451 6.52 -1.98 10.65
C LEU A 451 6.56 -3.01 11.80
N LEU A 452 5.37 -3.42 12.20
CA LEU A 452 5.20 -4.40 13.28
C LEU A 452 5.94 -5.69 12.96
N GLY A 453 6.66 -6.25 13.93
CA GLY A 453 7.46 -7.46 13.72
C GLY A 453 8.82 -7.24 13.03
N THR A 454 9.08 -6.03 12.52
CA THR A 454 10.32 -5.69 11.79
C THR A 454 11.18 -4.68 12.57
N ASN A 455 10.76 -3.41 12.61
CA ASN A 455 11.48 -2.37 13.35
C ASN A 455 10.87 -2.06 14.71
N GLN A 456 9.73 -2.66 15.04
CA GLN A 456 9.06 -2.55 16.32
C GLN A 456 8.37 -3.87 16.68
N TYR A 457 8.48 -4.30 17.93
CA TYR A 457 7.92 -5.56 18.46
C TYR A 457 8.30 -6.80 17.63
N PRO A 458 9.59 -7.01 17.30
CA PRO A 458 9.99 -8.20 16.56
C PRO A 458 9.76 -9.47 17.39
N ASN A 459 9.48 -10.58 16.71
CA ASN A 459 9.46 -11.88 17.38
C ASN A 459 10.90 -12.28 17.75
N PHE A 460 11.19 -12.35 19.06
CA PHE A 460 12.54 -12.58 19.58
C PHE A 460 13.10 -13.98 19.27
N ASN A 461 12.23 -14.95 18.99
CA ASN A 461 12.60 -16.34 18.77
C ASN A 461 12.55 -16.77 17.30
N GLU A 462 12.04 -15.92 16.40
CA GLU A 462 11.94 -16.25 15.00
C GLU A 462 13.30 -16.21 14.31
N LEU A 463 13.52 -17.20 13.45
CA LEU A 463 14.62 -17.25 12.49
C LEU A 463 14.03 -17.29 11.07
N ALA A 464 14.75 -16.73 10.11
CA ALA A 464 14.33 -16.75 8.72
C ALA A 464 14.33 -18.20 8.16
N GLY A 465 15.25 -19.04 8.62
CA GLY A 465 15.45 -20.37 8.04
C GLY A 465 15.81 -20.25 6.55
N ASP A 466 15.03 -20.90 5.70
CA ASP A 466 15.23 -20.87 4.23
C ASP A 466 14.55 -19.68 3.54
N LYS A 467 13.78 -18.85 4.27
CA LYS A 467 13.12 -17.67 3.70
C LYS A 467 14.15 -16.67 3.18
N ARG A 468 13.98 -16.24 1.95
CA ARG A 468 14.79 -15.16 1.34
C ARG A 468 13.88 -14.17 0.63
N PRO A 469 14.17 -12.86 0.66
CA PRO A 469 13.40 -11.89 -0.10
C PRO A 469 13.36 -12.29 -1.57
N LEU A 470 12.16 -12.33 -2.15
CA LEU A 470 12.01 -12.40 -3.58
C LEU A 470 12.28 -11.00 -4.12
N ASP A 471 13.50 -10.75 -4.60
CA ASP A 471 13.81 -9.54 -5.34
C ASP A 471 12.80 -9.39 -6.48
N GLY A 472 12.21 -8.19 -6.61
CA GLY A 472 11.14 -7.91 -7.55
C GLY A 472 11.39 -8.55 -8.91
N CYS A 473 10.45 -9.34 -9.31
CA CYS A 473 10.31 -10.16 -10.52
C CYS A 473 11.48 -10.10 -11.52
N LYS A 474 12.55 -10.86 -11.30
CA LYS A 474 13.63 -11.06 -12.29
C LYS A 474 13.21 -11.94 -13.47
N LYS A 475 11.98 -12.53 -13.45
CA LYS A 475 11.52 -13.42 -14.53
C LYS A 475 10.04 -13.25 -14.84
N CYS A 476 9.69 -12.18 -15.52
CA CYS A 476 8.64 -12.30 -16.51
C CYS A 476 9.27 -13.11 -17.67
N GLY A 477 8.92 -14.38 -17.78
CA GLY A 477 9.48 -15.30 -18.77
C GLY A 477 9.03 -15.04 -20.23
N CYS A 478 9.03 -13.78 -20.64
CA CYS A 478 8.77 -13.36 -22.03
C CYS A 478 10.09 -13.10 -22.75
N GLY A 479 11.00 -14.03 -22.80
CA GLY A 479 12.22 -13.74 -23.53
C GLY A 479 13.10 -14.94 -23.59
N GLY A 480 13.50 -15.30 -24.81
CA GLY A 480 14.76 -15.96 -25.02
C GLY A 480 15.89 -15.13 -24.43
N GLU A 481 17.01 -15.76 -24.16
CA GLU A 481 18.30 -15.16 -23.87
C GLU A 481 18.60 -14.02 -24.86
N ALA A 482 18.15 -12.82 -24.54
CA ALA A 482 18.61 -11.60 -25.17
C ALA A 482 19.35 -10.85 -24.07
N HIS A 483 20.58 -10.51 -24.32
CA HIS A 483 21.33 -9.51 -23.57
C HIS A 483 20.36 -8.38 -23.22
N GLU A 484 20.10 -8.15 -21.91
CA GLU A 484 19.33 -7.01 -21.47
C GLU A 484 20.14 -5.77 -21.85
N GLU A 485 19.83 -5.19 -23.01
CA GLU A 485 20.25 -3.82 -23.30
C GLU A 485 19.73 -2.96 -22.17
N GLU A 486 20.61 -2.29 -21.45
CA GLU A 486 20.26 -1.34 -20.41
C GLU A 486 19.31 -0.30 -21.02
N GLY A 487 18.12 -0.16 -20.43
CA GLY A 487 17.17 0.86 -20.86
C GLY A 487 17.75 2.25 -20.57
N THR A 488 17.44 3.20 -21.44
CA THR A 488 17.92 4.59 -21.36
C THR A 488 17.10 5.45 -20.40
N LEU A 489 15.93 4.97 -19.96
CA LEU A 489 15.03 5.69 -19.05
C LEU A 489 15.29 5.31 -17.59
N ALA A 490 15.02 6.24 -16.68
CA ALA A 490 15.00 5.96 -15.23
C ALA A 490 13.98 4.87 -14.89
N LYS A 491 14.25 4.09 -13.85
CA LYS A 491 13.39 3.01 -13.35
C LYS A 491 12.85 3.34 -11.97
N LEU A 492 11.69 2.77 -11.65
CA LEU A 492 11.18 2.76 -10.29
C LEU A 492 12.00 1.78 -9.42
N GLU A 493 12.36 2.23 -8.23
CA GLU A 493 12.91 1.39 -7.18
C GLU A 493 11.76 0.68 -6.45
N THR A 494 11.85 -0.64 -6.33
CA THR A 494 10.76 -1.47 -5.75
C THR A 494 11.15 -2.12 -4.43
N ALA A 495 12.14 -1.55 -3.73
CA ALA A 495 12.52 -2.02 -2.41
C ALA A 495 11.35 -1.86 -1.42
N ARG A 496 10.98 -2.97 -0.74
CA ARG A 496 9.95 -2.96 0.29
C ARG A 496 10.42 -2.20 1.54
N ALA A 497 9.50 -1.59 2.27
CA ALA A 497 9.82 -0.83 3.48
C ALA A 497 10.63 -1.61 4.53
N ALA A 498 10.45 -2.94 4.59
CA ALA A 498 11.15 -3.83 5.52
C ALA A 498 12.55 -4.25 5.06
N SER A 499 12.89 -4.09 3.77
CA SER A 499 14.04 -4.74 3.13
C SER A 499 15.39 -4.49 3.83
N GLU A 500 15.63 -3.30 4.36
CA GLU A 500 16.90 -2.97 5.02
C GLU A 500 17.05 -3.63 6.41
N PHE A 501 15.96 -3.71 7.18
CA PHE A 501 15.96 -4.45 8.46
C PHE A 501 16.01 -5.95 8.23
N GLU A 502 15.38 -6.44 7.18
CA GLU A 502 15.46 -7.85 6.78
C GLU A 502 16.89 -8.23 6.39
N ALA A 503 17.55 -7.37 5.60
CA ALA A 503 18.95 -7.58 5.23
C ALA A 503 19.88 -7.61 6.46
N LEU A 504 19.70 -6.67 7.41
CA LEU A 504 20.44 -6.61 8.66
C LEU A 504 20.25 -7.90 9.49
N ARG A 505 19.00 -8.33 9.66
CA ARG A 505 18.69 -9.53 10.44
C ARG A 505 19.21 -10.80 9.77
N LEU A 506 19.09 -10.91 8.46
CA LEU A 506 19.65 -12.02 7.67
C LEU A 506 21.19 -12.04 7.74
N GLU A 507 21.85 -10.89 7.77
CA GLU A 507 23.30 -10.80 7.99
C GLU A 507 23.68 -11.43 9.32
N THR A 508 22.97 -11.09 10.40
CA THR A 508 23.18 -11.67 11.72
C THR A 508 23.00 -13.19 11.70
N GLU A 509 21.91 -13.69 11.12
CA GLU A 509 21.62 -15.12 11.05
C GLU A 509 22.63 -15.89 10.19
N ASN A 510 23.02 -15.33 9.03
CA ASN A 510 23.98 -15.96 8.11
C ASN A 510 25.41 -15.99 8.66
N SER A 511 25.76 -15.13 9.62
CA SER A 511 27.08 -15.16 10.27
C SER A 511 27.29 -16.41 11.13
N GLY A 512 26.23 -17.15 11.44
CA GLY A 512 26.26 -18.26 12.39
C GLY A 512 26.41 -17.82 13.85
N LYS A 513 26.58 -16.51 14.11
CA LYS A 513 26.62 -15.91 15.43
C LYS A 513 25.25 -15.33 15.77
N ARG A 514 24.82 -15.49 17.01
CA ARG A 514 23.63 -14.84 17.53
C ARG A 514 24.00 -14.09 18.80
N PRO A 515 24.44 -12.81 18.69
CA PRO A 515 24.88 -12.04 19.85
C PRO A 515 23.84 -12.04 20.96
N LYS A 516 24.28 -12.29 22.20
CA LYS A 516 23.44 -12.29 23.40
C LYS A 516 23.44 -10.91 24.04
N ALA A 517 22.28 -10.29 24.06
CA ALA A 517 22.06 -8.98 24.66
C ALA A 517 21.42 -9.15 26.05
N PHE A 518 22.17 -8.85 27.08
CA PHE A 518 21.78 -8.98 28.49
C PHE A 518 21.32 -7.63 29.06
N MET A 519 20.11 -7.58 29.62
CA MET A 519 19.58 -6.39 30.27
C MET A 519 20.02 -6.34 31.72
N LEU A 520 20.98 -5.49 32.05
CA LEU A 520 21.39 -5.19 33.43
C LEU A 520 20.41 -4.16 34.01
N THR A 521 19.34 -4.65 34.61
CA THR A 521 18.25 -3.86 35.18
C THR A 521 18.55 -3.54 36.63
N ILE A 522 18.70 -2.24 36.99
CA ILE A 522 19.08 -1.79 38.36
C ILE A 522 18.35 -0.49 38.67
N GLY A 523 18.19 -0.16 39.96
CA GLY A 523 17.62 1.08 40.41
C GLY A 523 16.09 1.13 40.33
N ASN A 524 15.52 2.30 39.98
CA ASN A 524 14.08 2.55 39.96
C ASN A 524 13.30 1.53 39.15
N LEU A 525 12.34 0.86 39.79
CA LEU A 525 11.60 -0.26 39.20
C LEU A 525 10.88 0.10 37.87
N ALA A 526 10.15 1.21 37.86
CA ALA A 526 9.37 1.60 36.67
C ALA A 526 10.29 1.98 35.52
N MET A 527 11.34 2.72 35.78
CA MET A 527 12.28 3.18 34.76
C MET A 527 13.14 2.04 34.22
N ARG A 528 13.69 1.16 35.07
CA ARG A 528 14.49 0.03 34.62
C ARG A 528 13.69 -0.92 33.74
N GLN A 529 12.41 -1.17 34.04
CA GLN A 529 11.54 -1.99 33.21
C GLN A 529 11.24 -1.33 31.85
N ALA A 530 10.91 -0.05 31.83
CA ALA A 530 10.66 0.68 30.58
C ALA A 530 11.91 0.70 29.67
N ARG A 531 13.11 0.91 30.27
CA ARG A 531 14.38 0.90 29.56
C ARG A 531 14.74 -0.50 29.04
N ALA A 532 14.50 -1.54 29.84
CA ALA A 532 14.72 -2.93 29.41
C ALA A 532 13.80 -3.30 28.24
N GLN A 533 12.50 -3.01 28.34
CA GLN A 533 11.55 -3.27 27.28
C GLN A 533 11.94 -2.55 25.97
N PHE A 534 12.34 -1.28 26.06
CA PHE A 534 12.83 -0.52 24.91
C PHE A 534 14.06 -1.18 24.28
N SER A 535 15.06 -1.55 25.11
CA SER A 535 16.32 -2.14 24.69
C SER A 535 16.13 -3.52 24.06
N CYS A 536 15.29 -4.37 24.66
CA CYS A 536 14.91 -5.67 24.12
C CYS A 536 14.33 -5.54 22.71
N ASN A 537 13.36 -4.64 22.53
CA ASN A 537 12.78 -4.36 21.22
C ASN A 537 13.80 -3.79 20.22
N PHE A 538 14.72 -2.95 20.69
CA PHE A 538 15.74 -2.33 19.85
C PHE A 538 16.70 -3.37 19.28
N LEU A 539 17.27 -4.20 20.15
CA LEU A 539 18.32 -5.17 19.78
C LEU A 539 17.77 -6.39 19.06
N ALA A 540 16.54 -6.81 19.39
CA ALA A 540 15.89 -7.92 18.69
C ALA A 540 15.56 -7.61 17.22
N CYS A 541 15.52 -6.33 16.79
CA CYS A 541 15.37 -5.98 15.37
C CYS A 541 16.54 -6.45 14.50
N ALA A 542 17.74 -6.64 15.08
CA ALA A 542 18.88 -7.25 14.43
C ALA A 542 18.93 -8.78 14.58
N GLY A 543 17.94 -9.40 15.24
CA GLY A 543 17.92 -10.85 15.48
C GLY A 543 18.76 -11.32 16.66
N TYR A 544 19.26 -10.41 17.51
CA TYR A 544 20.03 -10.76 18.70
C TYR A 544 19.20 -11.55 19.71
N GLN A 545 19.85 -12.45 20.45
CA GLN A 545 19.23 -13.15 21.56
C GLN A 545 19.09 -12.23 22.76
N VAL A 546 17.87 -11.94 23.17
CA VAL A 546 17.60 -11.05 24.29
C VAL A 546 17.50 -11.84 25.59
N ILE A 547 18.19 -11.39 26.64
CA ILE A 547 18.12 -11.91 27.99
C ILE A 547 17.62 -10.80 28.89
N ASP A 548 16.33 -10.81 29.20
CA ASP A 548 15.70 -9.86 30.09
C ASP A 548 15.76 -10.33 31.54
N ASN A 549 15.80 -9.39 32.48
CA ASN A 549 15.93 -9.67 33.89
C ASN A 549 14.99 -8.80 34.73
N LEU A 550 14.53 -9.33 35.87
CA LEU A 550 13.63 -8.62 36.79
C LEU A 550 14.30 -7.47 37.55
N GLY A 551 15.60 -7.60 37.81
CA GLY A 551 16.40 -6.58 38.48
C GLY A 551 17.46 -7.17 39.41
N PHE A 552 18.54 -6.42 39.58
CA PHE A 552 19.67 -6.78 40.42
C PHE A 552 19.75 -5.82 41.63
N ALA A 553 20.23 -6.34 42.76
CA ALA A 553 20.41 -5.56 43.97
C ALA A 553 21.69 -4.70 43.93
N SER A 554 22.71 -5.14 43.16
CA SER A 554 23.95 -4.41 42.97
C SER A 554 24.49 -4.56 41.54
N VAL A 555 25.43 -3.71 41.17
CA VAL A 555 26.14 -3.74 39.90
C VAL A 555 26.94 -5.06 39.75
N GLU A 556 27.61 -5.47 40.84
CA GLU A 556 28.45 -6.67 40.87
C GLU A 556 27.63 -7.92 40.58
N GLU A 557 26.45 -8.07 41.20
CA GLU A 557 25.52 -9.18 40.96
C GLU A 557 25.08 -9.22 39.50
N GLY A 558 24.74 -8.04 38.94
CA GLY A 558 24.31 -7.93 37.54
C GLY A 558 25.41 -8.28 36.53
N ILE A 559 26.66 -7.84 36.78
CA ILE A 559 27.81 -8.16 35.93
C ILE A 559 28.20 -9.64 36.04
N GLU A 560 28.18 -10.22 37.25
CA GLU A 560 28.43 -11.66 37.43
C GLU A 560 27.39 -12.49 36.65
N ALA A 561 26.13 -12.10 36.70
CA ALA A 561 25.06 -12.76 35.92
C ALA A 561 25.27 -12.62 34.40
N ALA A 562 25.68 -11.46 33.92
CA ALA A 562 25.98 -11.21 32.52
C ALA A 562 27.15 -12.07 32.03
N MET A 563 28.22 -12.17 32.84
CA MET A 563 29.39 -13.03 32.54
C MET A 563 28.99 -14.51 32.51
N LYS A 564 28.17 -14.96 33.46
CA LYS A 564 27.65 -16.34 33.49
C LYS A 564 26.78 -16.65 32.27
N ALA A 565 26.00 -15.69 31.78
CA ALA A 565 25.21 -15.81 30.56
C ALA A 565 26.07 -15.78 29.29
N GLN A 566 27.36 -15.47 29.39
CA GLN A 566 28.24 -15.23 28.24
C GLN A 566 27.67 -14.18 27.31
N ALA A 567 27.31 -13.02 27.86
CA ALA A 567 26.71 -11.92 27.10
C ALA A 567 27.76 -11.27 26.19
N ASP A 568 27.37 -11.02 24.93
CA ASP A 568 28.16 -10.24 23.97
C ASP A 568 27.87 -8.75 24.10
N ILE A 569 26.68 -8.42 24.61
CA ILE A 569 26.20 -7.06 24.85
C ILE A 569 25.63 -6.99 26.26
N VAL A 570 26.02 -5.99 27.02
CA VAL A 570 25.41 -5.65 28.33
C VAL A 570 24.77 -4.27 28.25
N VAL A 571 23.45 -4.20 28.45
CA VAL A 571 22.70 -2.95 28.41
C VAL A 571 22.31 -2.57 29.83
N ILE A 572 22.86 -1.49 30.36
CA ILE A 572 22.41 -0.96 31.65
C ILE A 572 21.08 -0.22 31.47
N CYS A 573 20.09 -0.63 32.27
CA CYS A 573 18.72 -0.13 32.29
C CYS A 573 18.38 0.42 33.65
N SER A 574 18.30 1.76 33.78
CA SER A 574 17.95 2.48 34.99
C SER A 574 17.26 3.81 34.69
N SER A 575 17.02 4.66 35.69
CA SER A 575 16.59 6.03 35.44
C SER A 575 17.74 6.93 35.00
N ASP A 576 17.42 8.03 34.30
CA ASP A 576 18.44 8.95 33.80
C ASP A 576 19.31 9.54 34.92
N ASP A 577 18.73 9.75 36.11
CA ASP A 577 19.43 10.31 37.30
C ASP A 577 20.39 9.29 37.96
N GLU A 578 20.09 7.98 37.83
CA GLU A 578 20.86 6.91 38.47
C GLU A 578 22.06 6.44 37.62
N TYR A 579 22.13 6.79 36.34
CA TYR A 579 23.25 6.37 35.48
C TYR A 579 24.61 6.93 35.93
N ALA A 580 24.66 8.11 36.57
CA ALA A 580 25.89 8.65 37.12
C ALA A 580 26.48 7.74 38.21
N GLU A 581 25.65 7.05 38.98
CA GLU A 581 26.05 6.13 40.04
C GLU A 581 26.42 4.74 39.51
N TYR A 582 25.59 4.18 38.62
CA TYR A 582 25.72 2.75 38.25
C TYR A 582 26.51 2.50 36.98
N ALA A 583 26.52 3.41 35.99
CA ALA A 583 27.05 3.07 34.65
C ALA A 583 28.58 2.93 34.64
N ILE A 584 29.32 3.84 35.30
CA ILE A 584 30.78 3.76 35.34
C ILE A 584 31.29 2.55 36.15
N PRO A 585 30.76 2.23 37.34
CA PRO A 585 31.12 0.97 38.01
C PRO A 585 30.83 -0.28 37.20
N ALA A 586 29.66 -0.34 36.55
CA ALA A 586 29.28 -1.47 35.70
C ALA A 586 30.25 -1.64 34.49
N PHE A 587 30.56 -0.54 33.81
CA PHE A 587 31.49 -0.54 32.67
C PHE A 587 32.89 -1.02 33.09
N LYS A 588 33.40 -0.53 34.22
CA LYS A 588 34.72 -0.96 34.78
C LYS A 588 34.71 -2.43 35.19
N ALA A 589 33.63 -2.88 35.84
CA ALA A 589 33.52 -4.28 36.28
C ALA A 589 33.39 -5.24 35.08
N LEU A 590 32.75 -4.81 33.99
CA LEU A 590 32.68 -5.59 32.73
C LEU A 590 34.03 -5.73 32.04
N ASN A 591 34.97 -4.79 32.26
CA ASN A 591 36.37 -4.84 31.80
C ASN A 591 36.55 -5.25 30.34
N GLY A 592 35.70 -4.76 29.42
CA GLY A 592 35.82 -5.03 27.99
C GLY A 592 35.40 -6.44 27.54
N HIS A 593 34.84 -7.28 28.43
CA HIS A 593 34.40 -8.64 28.06
C HIS A 593 33.16 -8.66 27.14
N ALA A 594 32.36 -7.58 27.12
CA ALA A 594 31.22 -7.42 26.24
C ALA A 594 31.06 -5.96 25.84
N MET A 595 30.31 -5.70 24.78
CA MET A 595 29.89 -4.36 24.37
C MET A 595 28.98 -3.77 25.45
N PHE A 596 29.35 -2.61 26.03
CA PHE A 596 28.54 -1.93 27.02
C PHE A 596 27.67 -0.84 26.42
N ILE A 597 26.38 -0.83 26.74
CA ILE A 597 25.38 0.11 26.21
C ILE A 597 24.60 0.74 27.36
N VAL A 598 24.35 2.04 27.28
CA VAL A 598 23.44 2.77 28.19
C VAL A 598 22.09 2.97 27.52
N ALA A 599 21.00 2.53 28.17
CA ALA A 599 19.63 2.67 27.67
C ALA A 599 19.05 4.03 28.03
N GLY A 600 19.41 5.08 27.32
CA GLY A 600 18.97 6.45 27.55
C GLY A 600 19.89 7.50 26.96
N ALA A 601 19.53 8.76 27.18
CA ALA A 601 20.38 9.93 26.91
C ALA A 601 20.39 10.82 28.15
N PRO A 602 21.06 10.36 29.27
CA PRO A 602 21.06 11.05 30.55
C PRO A 602 21.82 12.37 30.46
N ALA A 603 21.57 13.27 31.43
CA ALA A 603 22.27 14.54 31.53
C ALA A 603 23.79 14.35 31.72
N CYS A 604 24.22 13.27 32.40
CA CYS A 604 25.62 12.90 32.63
C CYS A 604 26.30 12.22 31.41
N MET A 605 25.68 12.20 30.22
CA MET A 605 26.21 11.50 29.06
C MET A 605 27.66 11.87 28.71
N GLU A 606 28.05 13.13 28.83
CA GLU A 606 29.41 13.57 28.51
C GLU A 606 30.43 13.06 29.55
N GLU A 607 30.05 12.92 30.81
CA GLU A 607 30.87 12.28 31.84
C GLU A 607 31.05 10.79 31.57
N LEU A 608 29.98 10.14 31.16
CA LEU A 608 30.01 8.71 30.78
C LEU A 608 30.92 8.48 29.57
N LYS A 609 30.87 9.35 28.58
CA LYS A 609 31.78 9.29 27.40
C LYS A 609 33.25 9.52 27.81
N ALA A 610 33.50 10.48 28.71
CA ALA A 610 34.84 10.71 29.24
C ALA A 610 35.40 9.51 30.00
N ALA A 611 34.54 8.66 30.57
CA ALA A 611 34.91 7.40 31.20
C ALA A 611 35.10 6.22 30.20
N GLY A 612 34.89 6.44 28.89
CA GLY A 612 35.07 5.46 27.84
C GLY A 612 33.78 4.73 27.39
N ILE A 613 32.61 5.14 27.85
CA ILE A 613 31.32 4.58 27.46
C ILE A 613 30.86 5.25 26.15
N GLU A 614 30.84 4.51 25.04
CA GLU A 614 30.57 5.07 23.71
C GLU A 614 29.16 4.80 23.21
N ASN A 615 28.48 3.73 23.66
CA ASN A 615 27.23 3.27 23.07
C ASN A 615 26.02 3.68 23.92
N PHE A 616 25.11 4.42 23.29
CA PHE A 616 23.85 4.88 23.88
C PHE A 616 22.69 4.58 22.96
N ILE A 617 21.61 3.99 23.47
CA ILE A 617 20.38 3.75 22.69
C ILE A 617 19.20 4.50 23.30
N HIS A 618 18.51 5.28 22.49
CA HIS A 618 17.37 6.09 22.92
C HIS A 618 16.39 6.34 21.76
N VAL A 619 15.24 6.92 22.04
CA VAL A 619 14.14 7.14 21.07
C VAL A 619 14.51 8.02 19.86
N ARG A 620 15.61 8.75 19.91
CA ARG A 620 16.09 9.61 18.80
C ARG A 620 17.19 8.95 17.96
N CYS A 621 17.62 7.73 18.28
CA CYS A 621 18.62 7.01 17.50
C CYS A 621 18.05 6.61 16.12
N ASN A 622 18.93 6.57 15.13
CA ASN A 622 18.67 5.79 13.92
C ASN A 622 18.92 4.31 14.25
N VAL A 623 17.83 3.56 14.43
CA VAL A 623 17.89 2.17 14.90
C VAL A 623 18.67 1.29 13.94
N LEU A 624 18.41 1.44 12.63
CA LEU A 624 19.04 0.63 11.59
C LEU A 624 20.56 0.87 11.53
N GLU A 625 20.98 2.13 11.50
CA GLU A 625 22.42 2.48 11.45
C GLU A 625 23.16 2.04 12.72
N THR A 626 22.57 2.27 13.89
CA THR A 626 23.14 1.82 15.15
C THR A 626 23.34 0.30 15.17
N LEU A 627 22.34 -0.45 14.70
CA LEU A 627 22.42 -1.91 14.68
C LEU A 627 23.40 -2.42 13.61
N ARG A 628 23.53 -1.75 12.47
CA ARG A 628 24.57 -2.04 11.47
C ARG A 628 25.98 -1.85 12.04
N GLU A 629 26.18 -0.77 12.80
CA GLU A 629 27.45 -0.54 13.50
C GLU A 629 27.73 -1.65 14.52
N TYR A 630 26.72 -2.09 15.28
CA TYR A 630 26.88 -3.18 16.24
C TYR A 630 27.18 -4.52 15.53
N ASN A 631 26.50 -4.83 14.41
CA ASN A 631 26.81 -6.00 13.60
C ASN A 631 28.28 -5.99 13.14
N SER A 632 28.79 -4.87 12.66
CA SER A 632 30.18 -4.76 12.19
C SER A 632 31.22 -5.05 13.27
N LYS A 633 30.88 -4.77 14.56
CA LYS A 633 31.74 -5.04 15.72
C LYS A 633 31.60 -6.46 16.27
N LEU A 634 30.41 -7.07 16.18
CA LEU A 634 30.08 -8.32 16.85
C LEU A 634 30.19 -9.55 15.95
N LEU A 635 29.99 -9.36 14.65
CA LEU A 635 29.99 -10.47 13.68
C LEU A 635 31.37 -10.69 13.01
N SER A 636 32.28 -9.73 13.18
CA SER A 636 33.66 -9.81 12.69
C SER A 636 34.46 -10.95 13.33
#